data_817e046492f60cec84f1be69fd169d7b
#
_entry.id   817e046492f60cec84f1be69fd169d7b
#
_cell.length_a   1.000
_cell.length_b   1.000
_cell.length_c   1.000
_cell.angle_alpha   90.00
_cell.angle_beta   90.00
_cell.angle_gamma   90.00
#
_symmetry.space_group_name_H-M   'P 1'
#
loop_
_entity.id
_entity.type
_entity.pdbx_description
1 polymer ?
#
loop_
_entity_poly.entity_id
_entity_poly.type
_entity_poly.pdbx_seq_one_letter_code
_entity_poly.pdbx_strand_id
1 'polypeptide(L)'
;PGLLIRQKTGEPGTFDNMVSIRGYGDPLVVIDGITREGTEELAQLNSEDIESISILKDASAAIYGMNAANGVIIVTTKKGVAEKTRVSYSALFGMKNATGMEETVDAYTYRMLANERARNDQAAPEYTDDILELYRTGAKGYTDNNWIDMFMNKLAFQQSHTVSVRGGTDKVKYYVSFGYNGDNGLLKSGIQYYHRYNLRSNLTAELTKGLKLNVNLSGRWDETQRPREDFMWTFKTLMVNDRGIGTHTINNPNHLSAIGPENKNPFALVDPDIDGYRKNRGLTYSADVELNWQVPFVKGLALSLLGSFDGNNRNNSSLNRSYPLYDYYTDAPAGTGGSTDAYSNTMRIYQKIYGRLQANYMRSFNQHNLNVTAVAELNSTRRDELSGSRQYSELFTNDILNQASPGTATNSGYRSFGRLAAYLMRANYDYAGKYLLEVVGRYDGSYRYAPSKRWTFFPSVSAGWRLSEESFIKDNLPFITNLKIRGSFGQSGYDAGDPFQYVSAYNSASNGYVFDGASQIMGMVAPGVVTDRLSWVTSSISNVGLDFDLWNGKLSGTIEWFNRKNEGILADRAQSAPDTFGASFPKENLNSNRNRGFEIELGHRGQIGKDFSYSVSANFTYARERSLHVEHAEYTSSMDRWLNGKENRNSNVMWLYKYDGQYTSLEQYETAPLIGGNLGNSKMLPGSYRLLDLNGDGRINSSDRVPEFWATGANPPIQYGLTLAASYKNFDLNMLFQGASGYSIGYANDDVWGYGGKTNKSYLIAKYVDRWHPANITDDPYNPATQWVAGYYPALRHNFSNTSDNGSRWNYGISVWLPQATYLRLKSMEIGYNLPKSFMKRIGLNSARIFVNGSNLLTFCNKALKDADPEREERDWGANLAYPLMRTYNFGLNINF
;
A
#
# COMPACT_ATOMS: atom_id res chain seq x y z
N PRO A 1 -0.77 18.83 -5.04
CA PRO A 1 -0.41 18.75 -3.62
C PRO A 1 -1.38 17.85 -2.87
N GLY A 2 -0.94 17.26 -1.73
CA GLY A 2 -1.76 16.41 -0.86
C GLY A 2 -2.06 15.01 -1.33
N LEU A 3 -1.76 14.64 -2.56
CA LEU A 3 -1.82 13.25 -3.03
C LEU A 3 -0.47 12.58 -2.83
N LEU A 4 -0.44 11.51 -2.06
CA LEU A 4 0.69 10.62 -1.94
C LEU A 4 0.34 9.27 -2.56
N ILE A 5 1.19 8.79 -3.46
CA ILE A 5 1.16 7.41 -3.94
C ILE A 5 2.47 6.76 -3.51
N ARG A 6 2.38 5.89 -2.50
CA ARG A 6 3.52 5.13 -1.99
C ARG A 6 3.39 3.68 -2.44
N GLN A 7 4.38 3.22 -3.14
CA GLN A 7 4.44 1.84 -3.60
C GLN A 7 4.90 0.96 -2.42
N LYS A 8 4.10 -0.03 -2.04
CA LYS A 8 4.41 -0.93 -0.93
C LYS A 8 5.28 -2.11 -1.36
N THR A 9 5.07 -2.59 -2.56
CA THR A 9 5.77 -3.76 -3.12
C THR A 9 5.97 -3.62 -4.61
N GLY A 10 7.00 -4.27 -5.16
CA GLY A 10 7.23 -4.39 -6.60
C GLY A 10 6.80 -5.75 -7.17
N GLU A 11 6.09 -6.58 -6.38
CA GLU A 11 5.66 -7.93 -6.79
C GLU A 11 4.69 -7.87 -7.97
N PRO A 12 4.93 -8.65 -9.06
CA PRO A 12 4.04 -8.69 -10.20
C PRO A 12 2.60 -9.07 -9.83
N GLY A 13 1.64 -8.30 -10.36
CA GLY A 13 0.22 -8.52 -10.09
C GLY A 13 -0.27 -8.09 -8.72
N THR A 14 0.58 -7.49 -7.88
CA THR A 14 0.20 -6.91 -6.60
C THR A 14 0.09 -5.41 -6.72
N PHE A 15 -1.13 -4.87 -6.57
CA PHE A 15 -1.44 -3.45 -6.73
C PHE A 15 -1.75 -2.77 -5.38
N ASP A 16 -1.27 -3.34 -4.28
CA ASP A 16 -1.41 -2.79 -2.94
C ASP A 16 -0.49 -1.57 -2.78
N ASN A 17 -0.94 -0.44 -3.32
CA ASN A 17 -0.29 0.85 -3.18
C ASN A 17 -1.03 1.65 -2.11
N MET A 18 -0.28 2.35 -1.26
CA MET A 18 -0.88 3.36 -0.41
C MET A 18 -1.17 4.59 -1.25
N VAL A 19 -2.44 4.86 -1.49
CA VAL A 19 -2.91 6.09 -2.10
C VAL A 19 -3.60 6.91 -1.02
N SER A 20 -3.11 8.08 -0.73
CA SER A 20 -3.65 8.91 0.36
C SER A 20 -3.76 10.36 -0.08
N ILE A 21 -4.89 10.98 0.25
CA ILE A 21 -5.09 12.42 0.08
C ILE A 21 -5.02 13.05 1.47
N ARG A 22 -4.05 13.97 1.69
CA ARG A 22 -3.85 14.67 2.97
C ARG A 22 -3.66 13.74 4.19
N GLY A 23 -3.25 12.50 3.96
CA GLY A 23 -3.14 11.51 5.04
C GLY A 23 -4.49 10.98 5.55
N TYR A 24 -5.57 11.10 4.78
CA TYR A 24 -6.91 10.69 5.22
C TYR A 24 -7.20 9.19 5.07
N GLY A 25 -6.36 8.45 4.38
CA GLY A 25 -6.58 7.06 3.99
C GLY A 25 -6.98 6.94 2.51
N ASP A 26 -7.47 5.76 2.11
CA ASP A 26 -7.78 5.47 0.71
C ASP A 26 -8.90 6.35 0.17
N PRO A 27 -8.67 7.09 -0.93
CA PRO A 27 -9.69 7.91 -1.57
C PRO A 27 -10.70 7.05 -2.34
N LEU A 28 -11.88 7.62 -2.55
CA LEU A 28 -12.86 7.06 -3.46
C LEU A 28 -12.41 7.22 -4.91
N VAL A 29 -12.51 6.14 -5.71
CA VAL A 29 -12.20 6.19 -7.14
C VAL A 29 -13.50 6.25 -7.93
N VAL A 30 -13.59 7.21 -8.84
CA VAL A 30 -14.73 7.43 -9.75
C VAL A 30 -14.23 7.36 -11.19
N ILE A 31 -14.73 6.41 -11.97
CA ILE A 31 -14.38 6.27 -13.39
C ILE A 31 -15.61 6.54 -14.23
N ASP A 32 -15.54 7.54 -15.12
CA ASP A 32 -16.63 8.00 -15.99
C ASP A 32 -17.95 8.30 -15.23
N GLY A 33 -17.82 8.83 -14.00
CA GLY A 33 -18.94 9.22 -13.15
C GLY A 33 -19.53 8.11 -12.28
N ILE A 34 -18.92 6.92 -12.26
CA ILE A 34 -19.37 5.77 -11.48
C ILE A 34 -18.31 5.44 -10.44
N THR A 35 -18.73 5.26 -9.18
CA THR A 35 -17.85 4.84 -8.10
C THR A 35 -17.39 3.39 -8.29
N ARG A 36 -16.09 3.13 -8.19
CA ARG A 36 -15.48 1.80 -8.27
C ARG A 36 -14.95 1.35 -6.90
N GLU A 37 -14.75 0.04 -6.72
CA GLU A 37 -14.21 -0.49 -5.47
C GLU A 37 -12.69 -0.37 -5.41
N GLY A 38 -12.21 0.44 -4.45
CA GLY A 38 -10.81 0.54 -4.09
C GLY A 38 -9.90 1.24 -5.11
N THR A 39 -8.70 1.54 -4.65
CA THR A 39 -7.64 2.16 -5.47
C THR A 39 -6.99 1.19 -6.45
N GLU A 40 -7.18 -0.11 -6.27
CA GLU A 40 -6.68 -1.15 -7.20
C GLU A 40 -7.27 -1.01 -8.60
N GLU A 41 -8.54 -0.62 -8.72
CA GLU A 41 -9.18 -0.40 -10.02
C GLU A 41 -8.47 0.70 -10.82
N LEU A 42 -8.00 1.77 -10.15
CA LEU A 42 -7.18 2.81 -10.78
C LEU A 42 -5.83 2.25 -11.28
N ALA A 43 -5.15 1.46 -10.45
CA ALA A 43 -3.85 0.89 -10.79
C ALA A 43 -3.93 -0.14 -11.93
N GLN A 44 -5.09 -0.75 -12.13
CA GLN A 44 -5.32 -1.76 -13.16
C GLN A 44 -5.94 -1.20 -14.45
N LEU A 45 -6.25 0.10 -14.52
CA LEU A 45 -6.63 0.73 -15.78
C LEU A 45 -5.46 0.73 -16.77
N ASN A 46 -5.78 0.61 -18.05
CA ASN A 46 -4.80 0.89 -19.09
C ASN A 46 -4.55 2.40 -19.16
N SER A 47 -3.33 2.84 -18.93
CA SER A 47 -2.95 4.27 -18.95
C SER A 47 -3.28 4.96 -20.27
N GLU A 48 -3.20 4.22 -21.38
CA GLU A 48 -3.53 4.73 -22.72
C GLU A 48 -5.01 5.04 -22.91
N ASP A 49 -5.90 4.50 -22.04
CA ASP A 49 -7.34 4.78 -22.09
C ASP A 49 -7.73 6.04 -21.30
N ILE A 50 -6.83 6.61 -20.51
CA ILE A 50 -7.12 7.76 -19.64
C ILE A 50 -7.02 9.05 -20.45
N GLU A 51 -8.06 9.88 -20.37
CA GLU A 51 -8.08 11.25 -20.91
C GLU A 51 -7.62 12.25 -19.86
N SER A 52 -8.14 12.14 -18.61
CA SER A 52 -7.79 13.04 -17.52
C SER A 52 -8.02 12.42 -16.16
N ILE A 53 -7.28 12.92 -15.16
CA ILE A 53 -7.46 12.61 -13.74
C ILE A 53 -7.64 13.93 -12.99
N SER A 54 -8.68 13.99 -12.15
CA SER A 54 -8.95 15.12 -11.25
C SER A 54 -9.08 14.64 -9.81
N ILE A 55 -8.64 15.45 -8.85
CA ILE A 55 -8.63 15.10 -7.44
C ILE A 55 -9.45 16.11 -6.66
N LEU A 56 -10.47 15.65 -5.94
CA LEU A 56 -11.26 16.46 -5.01
C LEU A 56 -10.81 16.17 -3.58
N LYS A 57 -10.43 17.22 -2.86
CA LYS A 57 -9.80 17.14 -1.54
C LYS A 57 -10.61 17.81 -0.43
N ASP A 58 -11.60 18.60 -0.79
CA ASP A 58 -12.35 19.48 0.09
C ASP A 58 -13.85 19.11 0.15
N ALA A 59 -14.66 20.03 0.62
CA ALA A 59 -16.10 19.85 0.73
C ALA A 59 -16.80 19.50 -0.60
N SER A 60 -16.19 19.79 -1.75
CA SER A 60 -16.74 19.41 -3.06
C SER A 60 -16.76 17.89 -3.28
N ALA A 61 -15.92 17.14 -2.56
CA ALA A 61 -15.94 15.68 -2.57
C ALA A 61 -17.26 15.10 -2.03
N ALA A 62 -17.99 15.85 -1.18
CA ALA A 62 -19.23 15.40 -0.56
C ALA A 62 -20.33 15.03 -1.57
N ILE A 63 -20.27 15.55 -2.81
CA ILE A 63 -21.23 15.19 -3.88
C ILE A 63 -21.17 13.69 -4.24
N TYR A 64 -20.01 13.03 -4.05
CA TYR A 64 -19.82 11.60 -4.33
C TYR A 64 -20.22 10.71 -3.16
N GLY A 65 -20.68 11.31 -2.04
CA GLY A 65 -21.32 10.63 -0.93
C GLY A 65 -20.41 9.83 -0.04
N MET A 66 -20.88 8.65 0.29
CA MET A 66 -20.25 7.74 1.20
C MET A 66 -18.81 7.40 0.76
N ASN A 67 -17.88 7.39 1.72
CA ASN A 67 -16.45 7.20 1.50
C ASN A 67 -15.71 8.34 0.77
N ALA A 68 -16.40 9.40 0.33
CA ALA A 68 -15.74 10.58 -0.22
C ALA A 68 -15.03 11.44 0.85
N ALA A 69 -15.20 11.12 2.14
CA ALA A 69 -14.53 11.78 3.25
C ALA A 69 -12.99 11.72 3.16
N ASN A 70 -12.43 10.73 2.50
CA ASN A 70 -10.99 10.60 2.27
C ASN A 70 -10.52 11.32 0.98
N GLY A 71 -11.40 12.06 0.30
CA GLY A 71 -11.19 12.65 -1.01
C GLY A 71 -11.60 11.71 -2.14
N VAL A 72 -11.63 12.25 -3.37
CA VAL A 72 -12.09 11.54 -4.56
C VAL A 72 -11.09 11.69 -5.69
N ILE A 73 -10.74 10.60 -6.34
CA ILE A 73 -9.99 10.57 -7.59
C ILE A 73 -10.98 10.31 -8.73
N ILE A 74 -11.15 11.27 -9.62
CA ILE A 74 -12.03 11.20 -10.78
C ILE A 74 -11.19 10.90 -12.01
N VAL A 75 -11.47 9.80 -12.67
CA VAL A 75 -10.85 9.40 -13.93
C VAL A 75 -11.87 9.52 -15.05
N THR A 76 -11.50 10.25 -16.09
CA THR A 76 -12.26 10.30 -17.33
C THR A 76 -11.52 9.52 -18.40
N THR A 77 -12.20 8.59 -19.05
CA THR A 77 -11.60 7.78 -20.11
C THR A 77 -11.80 8.42 -21.49
N LYS A 78 -10.93 8.10 -22.45
CA LYS A 78 -10.97 8.59 -23.81
C LYS A 78 -12.31 8.25 -24.47
N LYS A 79 -12.92 9.23 -25.14
CA LYS A 79 -14.17 9.09 -25.88
C LYS A 79 -13.93 9.28 -27.38
N GLY A 80 -14.90 8.84 -28.20
CA GLY A 80 -14.91 9.12 -29.63
C GLY A 80 -15.00 10.61 -29.94
N VAL A 81 -14.49 11.01 -31.08
CA VAL A 81 -14.51 12.38 -31.60
C VAL A 81 -15.08 12.39 -33.03
N ALA A 82 -15.69 13.52 -33.44
CA ALA A 82 -16.21 13.67 -34.80
C ALA A 82 -15.05 13.97 -35.76
N GLU A 83 -14.26 12.96 -36.08
CA GLU A 83 -13.15 13.05 -37.01
C GLU A 83 -12.97 11.73 -37.77
N LYS A 84 -12.14 11.74 -38.80
CA LYS A 84 -11.75 10.52 -39.53
C LYS A 84 -11.16 9.52 -38.54
N THR A 85 -11.47 8.26 -38.76
CA THR A 85 -10.93 7.15 -37.97
C THR A 85 -9.42 7.19 -37.92
N ARG A 86 -8.89 7.13 -36.70
CA ARG A 86 -7.44 7.02 -36.40
C ARG A 86 -7.19 5.73 -35.66
N VAL A 87 -6.15 5.06 -36.07
CA VAL A 87 -5.62 3.90 -35.37
C VAL A 87 -4.33 4.31 -34.67
N SER A 88 -4.21 3.96 -33.40
CA SER A 88 -2.99 4.24 -32.63
C SER A 88 -2.45 2.93 -32.06
N TYR A 89 -1.14 2.80 -32.09
CA TYR A 89 -0.41 1.70 -31.46
C TYR A 89 0.63 2.26 -30.50
N SER A 90 0.61 1.78 -29.25
CA SER A 90 1.59 2.09 -28.22
C SER A 90 2.26 0.80 -27.76
N ALA A 91 3.58 0.78 -27.69
CA ALA A 91 4.36 -0.33 -27.18
C ALA A 91 5.39 0.16 -26.18
N LEU A 92 5.58 -0.62 -25.11
CA LEU A 92 6.60 -0.39 -24.09
C LEU A 92 7.31 -1.71 -23.80
N PHE A 93 8.64 -1.70 -23.83
CA PHE A 93 9.52 -2.80 -23.48
C PHE A 93 10.43 -2.34 -22.36
N GLY A 94 10.50 -3.10 -21.28
CA GLY A 94 11.23 -2.67 -20.10
C GLY A 94 11.98 -3.77 -19.39
N MET A 95 13.03 -3.34 -18.71
CA MET A 95 13.76 -4.14 -17.74
C MET A 95 13.63 -3.49 -16.37
N LYS A 96 13.58 -4.31 -15.34
CA LYS A 96 13.44 -3.84 -13.96
C LYS A 96 14.40 -4.59 -13.04
N ASN A 97 14.96 -3.86 -12.06
CA ASN A 97 15.77 -4.42 -10.99
C ASN A 97 15.34 -3.88 -9.64
N ALA A 98 15.71 -4.57 -8.56
CA ALA A 98 15.45 -4.12 -7.21
C ALA A 98 16.09 -2.75 -6.93
N THR A 99 15.39 -1.86 -6.22
CA THR A 99 15.93 -0.57 -5.77
C THR A 99 16.96 -0.74 -4.67
N GLY A 100 16.82 -1.78 -3.83
CA GLY A 100 17.72 -2.19 -2.77
C GLY A 100 17.41 -3.62 -2.35
N MET A 101 18.43 -4.35 -1.96
CA MET A 101 18.36 -5.68 -1.34
C MET A 101 19.50 -5.80 -0.32
N GLU A 102 19.21 -6.40 0.81
CA GLU A 102 20.22 -6.68 1.84
C GLU A 102 21.12 -7.81 1.37
N GLU A 103 22.39 -7.72 1.75
CA GLU A 103 23.39 -8.75 1.48
C GLU A 103 23.68 -9.52 2.78
N THR A 104 23.92 -10.84 2.65
CA THR A 104 24.36 -11.69 3.78
C THR A 104 25.86 -11.94 3.68
N VAL A 105 26.52 -12.19 4.81
CA VAL A 105 27.91 -12.60 4.83
C VAL A 105 28.08 -13.97 4.16
N ASP A 106 29.31 -14.29 3.73
CA ASP A 106 29.65 -15.62 3.20
C ASP A 106 29.65 -16.69 4.31
N ALA A 107 29.74 -17.98 3.89
CA ALA A 107 29.65 -19.12 4.77
C ALA A 107 30.78 -19.20 5.81
N TYR A 108 32.00 -18.79 5.46
CA TYR A 108 33.14 -18.75 6.37
C TYR A 108 32.98 -17.64 7.42
N THR A 109 32.72 -16.43 6.96
CA THR A 109 32.49 -15.27 7.83
C THR A 109 31.35 -15.52 8.82
N TYR A 110 30.24 -16.11 8.37
CA TYR A 110 29.13 -16.46 9.25
C TYR A 110 29.57 -17.34 10.42
N ARG A 111 30.38 -18.41 10.14
CA ARG A 111 30.84 -19.37 11.14
C ARG A 111 31.81 -18.76 12.14
N MET A 112 32.70 -17.89 11.67
CA MET A 112 33.56 -17.10 12.56
C MET A 112 32.72 -16.22 13.49
N LEU A 113 31.73 -15.54 12.96
CA LEU A 113 30.82 -14.67 13.74
C LEU A 113 29.91 -15.48 14.67
N ALA A 114 29.54 -16.70 14.30
CA ALA A 114 28.80 -17.61 15.17
C ALA A 114 29.65 -18.03 16.39
N ASN A 115 30.92 -18.36 16.19
CA ASN A 115 31.84 -18.64 17.30
C ASN A 115 32.04 -17.40 18.19
N GLU A 116 32.10 -16.20 17.63
CA GLU A 116 32.17 -14.98 18.43
C GLU A 116 30.87 -14.77 19.24
N ARG A 117 29.70 -14.97 18.66
CA ARG A 117 28.42 -14.92 19.38
C ARG A 117 28.40 -15.90 20.56
N ALA A 118 28.80 -17.15 20.32
CA ALA A 118 28.84 -18.16 21.35
C ALA A 118 29.75 -17.72 22.51
N ARG A 119 30.94 -17.20 22.20
CA ARG A 119 31.88 -16.68 23.21
C ARG A 119 31.32 -15.51 23.99
N ASN A 120 30.66 -14.56 23.29
CA ASN A 120 30.02 -13.44 23.92
C ASN A 120 28.87 -13.85 24.86
N ASP A 121 28.26 -15.01 24.62
CA ASP A 121 27.25 -15.61 25.48
C ASP A 121 27.83 -16.58 26.53
N GLN A 122 29.18 -16.66 26.63
CA GLN A 122 29.89 -17.60 27.51
C GLN A 122 29.57 -19.07 27.20
N ALA A 123 29.33 -19.38 25.94
CA ALA A 123 29.11 -20.71 25.41
C ALA A 123 30.35 -21.24 24.65
N ALA A 124 30.41 -22.56 24.45
CA ALA A 124 31.43 -23.16 23.62
C ALA A 124 31.30 -22.73 22.15
N PRO A 125 32.40 -22.63 21.39
CA PRO A 125 32.34 -22.39 19.96
C PRO A 125 31.44 -23.41 19.25
N GLU A 126 30.64 -22.95 18.29
CA GLU A 126 29.76 -23.81 17.50
C GLU A 126 30.51 -24.62 16.43
N TYR A 127 31.62 -24.08 15.96
CA TYR A 127 32.42 -24.66 14.89
C TYR A 127 33.88 -24.78 15.34
N THR A 128 34.49 -25.94 15.07
CA THR A 128 35.93 -26.17 15.33
C THR A 128 36.79 -25.47 14.29
N ASP A 129 38.07 -25.25 14.59
CA ASP A 129 39.04 -24.64 13.68
C ASP A 129 39.19 -25.46 12.38
N ASP A 130 39.12 -26.79 12.46
CA ASP A 130 39.15 -27.66 11.28
C ASP A 130 37.97 -27.38 10.35
N ILE A 131 36.76 -27.22 10.88
CA ILE A 131 35.57 -26.86 10.08
C ILE A 131 35.72 -25.49 9.45
N LEU A 132 36.23 -24.52 10.20
CA LEU A 132 36.51 -23.18 9.68
C LEU A 132 37.49 -23.23 8.51
N GLU A 133 38.55 -24.04 8.62
CA GLU A 133 39.57 -24.20 7.57
C GLU A 133 38.98 -24.87 6.30
N LEU A 134 38.08 -25.84 6.46
CA LEU A 134 37.39 -26.46 5.33
C LEU A 134 36.56 -25.44 4.54
N TYR A 135 35.87 -24.54 5.21
CA TYR A 135 35.12 -23.46 4.54
C TYR A 135 36.06 -22.39 3.94
N ARG A 136 37.15 -22.05 4.64
CA ARG A 136 38.15 -21.10 4.14
C ARG A 136 38.82 -21.58 2.84
N THR A 137 39.06 -22.87 2.72
CA THR A 137 39.72 -23.48 1.54
C THR A 137 38.73 -23.91 0.46
N GLY A 138 37.42 -23.88 0.72
CA GLY A 138 36.40 -24.35 -0.24
C GLY A 138 36.48 -25.86 -0.49
N ALA A 139 36.75 -26.64 0.52
CA ALA A 139 36.82 -28.11 0.40
C ALA A 139 35.47 -28.67 -0.12
N LYS A 140 35.49 -29.86 -0.74
CA LYS A 140 34.29 -30.50 -1.25
C LYS A 140 33.21 -30.61 -0.19
N GLY A 141 32.03 -30.02 -0.45
CA GLY A 141 30.90 -29.95 0.48
C GLY A 141 30.96 -28.79 1.48
N TYR A 142 32.02 -27.96 1.46
CA TYR A 142 32.21 -26.78 2.31
C TYR A 142 32.32 -25.54 1.45
N THR A 143 31.22 -25.23 0.71
CA THR A 143 31.15 -24.14 -0.28
C THR A 143 30.28 -23.00 0.26
N ASP A 144 30.36 -21.86 -0.40
CA ASP A 144 29.49 -20.73 -0.15
C ASP A 144 28.40 -20.63 -1.24
N ASN A 145 27.15 -20.72 -0.85
CA ASN A 145 26.01 -20.66 -1.74
C ASN A 145 25.24 -19.35 -1.53
N ASN A 146 25.45 -18.36 -2.38
CA ASN A 146 24.66 -17.15 -2.34
C ASN A 146 23.26 -17.42 -2.94
N TRP A 147 22.31 -17.72 -2.09
CA TRP A 147 20.95 -18.08 -2.48
C TRP A 147 20.24 -17.01 -3.32
N ILE A 148 20.47 -15.74 -3.00
CA ILE A 148 19.91 -14.62 -3.77
C ILE A 148 20.45 -14.64 -5.20
N ASP A 149 21.75 -14.71 -5.38
CA ASP A 149 22.36 -14.79 -6.72
C ASP A 149 22.02 -16.09 -7.46
N MET A 150 21.80 -17.18 -6.74
CA MET A 150 21.42 -18.47 -7.35
C MET A 150 19.99 -18.47 -7.86
N PHE A 151 19.01 -17.93 -7.13
CA PHE A 151 17.59 -18.06 -7.43
C PHE A 151 16.91 -16.79 -7.90
N MET A 152 17.56 -15.64 -7.84
CA MET A 152 16.98 -14.37 -8.32
C MET A 152 17.73 -13.79 -9.52
N ASN A 153 17.00 -13.26 -10.45
CA ASN A 153 17.52 -12.49 -11.57
C ASN A 153 17.87 -11.07 -11.11
N LYS A 154 18.98 -10.53 -11.62
CA LYS A 154 19.31 -9.10 -11.45
C LYS A 154 18.38 -8.20 -12.24
N LEU A 155 17.83 -8.70 -13.35
CA LEU A 155 16.91 -8.00 -14.24
C LEU A 155 15.70 -8.88 -14.53
N ALA A 156 14.50 -8.34 -14.43
CA ALA A 156 13.26 -8.95 -14.87
C ALA A 156 12.66 -8.16 -16.03
N PHE A 157 11.93 -8.83 -16.91
CA PHE A 157 11.35 -8.22 -18.12
C PHE A 157 9.90 -7.81 -17.91
N GLN A 158 9.51 -6.68 -18.51
CA GLN A 158 8.13 -6.24 -18.61
C GLN A 158 7.82 -5.71 -20.01
N GLN A 159 6.56 -5.82 -20.43
CA GLN A 159 6.09 -5.28 -21.71
C GLN A 159 4.64 -4.83 -21.64
N SER A 160 4.29 -3.85 -22.47
CA SER A 160 2.92 -3.38 -22.63
C SER A 160 2.65 -3.03 -24.08
N HIS A 161 1.47 -3.42 -24.59
CA HIS A 161 1.04 -3.14 -25.95
C HIS A 161 -0.40 -2.65 -25.94
N THR A 162 -0.70 -1.57 -26.62
CA THR A 162 -2.06 -1.06 -26.75
C THR A 162 -2.35 -0.67 -28.19
N VAL A 163 -3.44 -1.18 -28.73
CA VAL A 163 -4.01 -0.75 -30.00
C VAL A 163 -5.31 -0.02 -29.70
N SER A 164 -5.53 1.14 -30.27
CA SER A 164 -6.79 1.86 -30.13
C SER A 164 -7.27 2.44 -31.46
N VAL A 165 -8.59 2.53 -31.58
CA VAL A 165 -9.28 3.09 -32.74
C VAL A 165 -10.24 4.16 -32.23
N ARG A 166 -10.11 5.39 -32.76
CA ARG A 166 -10.92 6.55 -32.37
C ARG A 166 -11.45 7.25 -33.60
N GLY A 167 -12.71 7.64 -33.59
CA GLY A 167 -13.29 8.37 -34.71
C GLY A 167 -14.79 8.57 -34.57
N GLY A 168 -15.44 9.01 -35.65
CA GLY A 168 -16.88 9.13 -35.72
C GLY A 168 -17.36 10.29 -36.58
N THR A 169 -18.66 10.46 -36.52
CA THR A 169 -19.40 11.59 -37.13
C THR A 169 -20.05 12.42 -36.04
N ASP A 170 -20.74 13.48 -36.40
CA ASP A 170 -21.52 14.26 -35.40
C ASP A 170 -22.59 13.42 -34.69
N LYS A 171 -23.14 12.39 -35.37
CA LYS A 171 -24.17 11.52 -34.81
C LYS A 171 -23.65 10.35 -34.03
N VAL A 172 -22.52 9.75 -34.41
CA VAL A 172 -21.96 8.57 -33.78
C VAL A 172 -20.48 8.74 -33.60
N LYS A 173 -20.00 8.63 -32.39
CA LYS A 173 -18.59 8.73 -31.99
C LYS A 173 -18.19 7.49 -31.23
N TYR A 174 -17.00 6.96 -31.50
CA TYR A 174 -16.52 5.74 -30.89
C TYR A 174 -15.04 5.83 -30.54
N TYR A 175 -14.70 5.12 -29.46
CA TYR A 175 -13.35 4.78 -29.03
C TYR A 175 -13.33 3.30 -28.66
N VAL A 176 -12.40 2.54 -29.21
CA VAL A 176 -12.18 1.13 -28.87
C VAL A 176 -10.71 0.91 -28.65
N SER A 177 -10.34 0.24 -27.59
CA SER A 177 -8.95 -0.13 -27.31
C SER A 177 -8.83 -1.57 -26.86
N PHE A 178 -7.69 -2.18 -27.19
CA PHE A 178 -7.24 -3.45 -26.67
C PHE A 178 -5.82 -3.31 -26.16
N GLY A 179 -5.57 -3.75 -24.92
CA GLY A 179 -4.27 -3.66 -24.26
C GLY A 179 -3.81 -4.99 -23.70
N TYR A 180 -2.51 -5.25 -23.80
CA TYR A 180 -1.81 -6.34 -23.14
C TYR A 180 -0.72 -5.78 -22.24
N ASN A 181 -0.58 -6.33 -21.02
CA ASN A 181 0.52 -6.06 -20.10
C ASN A 181 1.06 -7.38 -19.56
N GLY A 182 2.37 -7.58 -19.70
CA GLY A 182 3.10 -8.72 -19.16
C GLY A 182 4.21 -8.25 -18.22
N ASP A 183 4.28 -8.84 -17.04
CA ASP A 183 5.22 -8.48 -15.99
C ASP A 183 5.79 -9.74 -15.32
N ASN A 184 7.11 -9.96 -15.41
CA ASN A 184 7.80 -11.09 -14.83
C ASN A 184 8.41 -10.72 -13.48
N GLY A 185 8.44 -11.70 -12.55
CA GLY A 185 9.12 -11.56 -11.26
C GLY A 185 10.63 -11.77 -11.35
N LEU A 186 11.29 -11.57 -10.22
CA LEU A 186 12.74 -11.72 -10.10
C LEU A 186 13.19 -13.19 -9.98
N LEU A 187 12.31 -14.14 -9.69
CA LEU A 187 12.69 -15.54 -9.54
C LEU A 187 13.12 -16.15 -10.90
N LYS A 188 14.30 -16.78 -10.92
CA LYS A 188 14.89 -17.40 -12.15
C LYS A 188 14.06 -18.54 -12.71
N SER A 189 13.27 -19.23 -11.87
CA SER A 189 12.38 -20.30 -12.29
C SER A 189 11.25 -19.84 -13.21
N GLY A 190 10.98 -18.53 -13.27
CA GLY A 190 9.88 -17.97 -14.06
C GLY A 190 8.48 -18.23 -13.49
N ILE A 191 8.38 -18.88 -12.31
CA ILE A 191 7.11 -19.17 -11.65
C ILE A 191 6.28 -17.91 -11.33
N GLN A 192 6.95 -16.76 -11.20
CA GLN A 192 6.32 -15.52 -10.78
C GLN A 192 6.08 -14.60 -11.97
N TYR A 193 4.82 -14.47 -12.38
CA TYR A 193 4.42 -13.60 -13.49
C TYR A 193 3.04 -13.00 -13.29
N TYR A 194 2.76 -11.96 -14.06
CA TYR A 194 1.46 -11.33 -14.21
C TYR A 194 1.16 -11.01 -15.66
N HIS A 195 0.01 -11.44 -16.15
CA HIS A 195 -0.51 -11.13 -17.48
C HIS A 195 -1.86 -10.46 -17.36
N ARG A 196 -2.08 -9.39 -18.11
CA ARG A 196 -3.34 -8.65 -18.13
C ARG A 196 -3.73 -8.28 -19.55
N TYR A 197 -4.98 -8.52 -19.89
CA TYR A 197 -5.61 -8.09 -21.12
C TYR A 197 -6.76 -7.16 -20.80
N ASN A 198 -6.81 -5.99 -21.45
CA ASN A 198 -7.84 -4.98 -21.27
C ASN A 198 -8.57 -4.76 -22.59
N LEU A 199 -9.88 -4.64 -22.53
CA LEU A 199 -10.74 -4.21 -23.64
C LEU A 199 -11.60 -3.06 -23.15
N ARG A 200 -11.71 -2.00 -23.95
CA ARG A 200 -12.61 -0.86 -23.70
C ARG A 200 -13.30 -0.46 -24.98
N SER A 201 -14.60 -0.12 -24.87
CA SER A 201 -15.40 0.45 -25.96
C SER A 201 -16.28 1.56 -25.40
N ASN A 202 -16.11 2.77 -25.87
CA ASN A 202 -16.89 3.95 -25.51
C ASN A 202 -17.61 4.45 -26.77
N LEU A 203 -18.94 4.39 -26.77
CA LEU A 203 -19.81 4.80 -27.85
C LEU A 203 -20.71 5.95 -27.40
N THR A 204 -20.79 7.00 -28.18
CA THR A 204 -21.77 8.07 -28.02
C THR A 204 -22.58 8.17 -29.31
N ALA A 205 -23.91 8.03 -29.22
CA ALA A 205 -24.84 8.17 -30.35
C ALA A 205 -25.88 9.24 -30.06
N GLU A 206 -26.08 10.18 -31.00
CA GLU A 206 -27.19 11.11 -30.96
C GLU A 206 -28.38 10.45 -31.64
N LEU A 207 -29.35 9.99 -30.85
CA LEU A 207 -30.54 9.27 -31.34
C LEU A 207 -31.50 10.20 -32.04
N THR A 208 -31.74 11.37 -31.44
CA THR A 208 -32.46 12.49 -32.00
C THR A 208 -31.83 13.78 -31.48
N LYS A 209 -32.22 14.91 -32.04
CA LYS A 209 -31.74 16.22 -31.59
C LYS A 209 -31.99 16.42 -30.10
N GLY A 210 -30.90 16.51 -29.35
CA GLY A 210 -30.92 16.69 -27.89
C GLY A 210 -31.10 15.40 -27.07
N LEU A 211 -31.20 14.21 -27.69
CA LEU A 211 -31.22 12.93 -27.01
C LEU A 211 -29.97 12.13 -27.39
N LYS A 212 -29.08 11.87 -26.41
CA LYS A 212 -27.81 11.15 -26.59
C LYS A 212 -27.82 9.89 -25.77
N LEU A 213 -27.32 8.83 -26.38
CA LEU A 213 -27.02 7.55 -25.73
C LEU A 213 -25.50 7.40 -25.61
N ASN A 214 -25.00 7.18 -24.38
CA ASN A 214 -23.63 6.80 -24.10
C ASN A 214 -23.62 5.34 -23.65
N VAL A 215 -22.73 4.53 -24.26
CA VAL A 215 -22.52 3.15 -23.86
C VAL A 215 -21.03 2.95 -23.66
N ASN A 216 -20.63 2.61 -22.42
CA ASN A 216 -19.24 2.30 -22.09
C ASN A 216 -19.16 0.84 -21.65
N LEU A 217 -18.35 0.06 -22.32
CA LEU A 217 -18.08 -1.31 -22.02
C LEU A 217 -16.60 -1.46 -21.68
N SER A 218 -16.29 -2.18 -20.61
CA SER A 218 -14.92 -2.57 -20.31
C SER A 218 -14.83 -4.02 -19.88
N GLY A 219 -13.72 -4.66 -20.24
CA GLY A 219 -13.37 -6.02 -19.83
C GLY A 219 -11.88 -6.08 -19.48
N ARG A 220 -11.55 -6.79 -18.43
CA ARG A 220 -10.19 -7.09 -18.03
C ARG A 220 -10.08 -8.55 -17.62
N TRP A 221 -9.17 -9.25 -18.25
CA TRP A 221 -8.77 -10.59 -17.81
C TRP A 221 -7.33 -10.53 -17.32
N ASP A 222 -7.08 -11.05 -16.13
CA ASP A 222 -5.76 -11.10 -15.51
C ASP A 222 -5.43 -12.47 -14.95
N GLU A 223 -4.16 -12.83 -15.04
CA GLU A 223 -3.61 -14.05 -14.47
C GLU A 223 -2.31 -13.73 -13.73
N THR A 224 -2.20 -14.22 -12.49
CA THR A 224 -0.98 -14.16 -11.67
C THR A 224 -0.62 -15.56 -11.23
N GLN A 225 0.63 -15.92 -11.33
CA GLN A 225 1.18 -17.13 -10.73
C GLN A 225 2.36 -16.76 -9.84
N ARG A 226 2.54 -17.48 -8.74
CA ARG A 226 3.61 -17.31 -7.76
C ARG A 226 3.90 -18.62 -7.04
N PRO A 227 5.06 -18.73 -6.32
CA PRO A 227 5.34 -19.85 -5.44
C PRO A 227 4.19 -20.13 -4.47
N ARG A 228 4.10 -21.35 -3.98
CA ARG A 228 3.13 -21.77 -2.97
C ARG A 228 3.22 -20.92 -1.72
N GLU A 229 4.41 -20.73 -1.22
CA GLU A 229 4.68 -19.74 -0.16
C GLU A 229 4.56 -18.33 -0.73
N ASP A 230 4.16 -17.37 0.08
CA ASP A 230 4.23 -15.99 -0.36
C ASP A 230 5.70 -15.55 -0.50
N PHE A 231 5.91 -14.46 -1.25
CA PHE A 231 7.27 -14.02 -1.53
C PHE A 231 8.04 -13.66 -0.25
N MET A 232 7.38 -13.14 0.77
CA MET A 232 8.04 -12.81 2.04
C MET A 232 8.71 -14.04 2.65
N TRP A 233 8.01 -15.17 2.70
CA TRP A 233 8.58 -16.41 3.22
C TRP A 233 9.63 -17.01 2.29
N THR A 234 9.41 -16.95 0.97
CA THR A 234 10.43 -17.37 -0.02
C THR A 234 11.69 -16.54 0.14
N PHE A 235 11.57 -15.20 0.20
CA PHE A 235 12.71 -14.31 0.34
C PHE A 235 13.40 -14.47 1.70
N LYS A 236 12.64 -14.61 2.78
CA LYS A 236 13.17 -14.95 4.10
C LYS A 236 14.03 -16.21 4.05
N THR A 237 13.53 -17.27 3.40
CA THR A 237 14.28 -18.52 3.26
C THR A 237 15.60 -18.32 2.51
N LEU A 238 15.60 -17.52 1.42
CA LEU A 238 16.83 -17.20 0.70
C LEU A 238 17.83 -16.39 1.54
N MET A 239 17.33 -15.59 2.50
CA MET A 239 18.17 -14.74 3.35
C MET A 239 18.68 -15.45 4.60
N VAL A 240 17.91 -16.40 5.17
CA VAL A 240 18.21 -16.98 6.50
C VAL A 240 18.81 -18.38 6.43
N ASN A 241 18.73 -19.07 5.31
CA ASN A 241 19.30 -20.40 5.18
C ASN A 241 20.81 -20.37 5.14
N ASP A 242 21.42 -21.39 5.74
CA ASP A 242 22.87 -21.54 5.78
C ASP A 242 23.48 -21.67 4.38
N ARG A 243 24.26 -20.68 3.99
CA ARG A 243 24.99 -20.64 2.72
C ARG A 243 26.04 -21.73 2.59
N GLY A 244 26.45 -22.34 3.70
CA GLY A 244 27.42 -23.42 3.70
C GLY A 244 26.85 -24.79 3.34
N ILE A 245 25.51 -24.91 3.18
CA ILE A 245 24.84 -26.17 2.83
C ILE A 245 24.32 -26.05 1.41
N GLY A 246 24.55 -27.04 0.55
CA GLY A 246 24.02 -27.07 -0.82
C GLY A 246 22.54 -27.45 -0.89
N THR A 247 21.87 -27.15 -2.01
CA THR A 247 20.47 -27.55 -2.22
C THR A 247 20.25 -29.04 -2.31
N HIS A 248 21.27 -29.80 -2.71
CA HIS A 248 21.28 -31.26 -2.81
C HIS A 248 22.39 -31.82 -1.97
N THR A 249 22.28 -33.06 -1.53
CA THR A 249 23.30 -33.71 -0.71
C THR A 249 24.61 -33.90 -1.47
N ILE A 250 25.71 -33.95 -0.77
CA ILE A 250 27.05 -34.03 -1.36
C ILE A 250 27.22 -35.32 -2.19
N ASN A 251 26.54 -36.41 -1.77
CA ASN A 251 26.72 -37.74 -2.33
C ASN A 251 25.60 -38.14 -3.32
N ASN A 252 24.47 -37.45 -3.32
CA ASN A 252 23.35 -37.75 -4.20
C ASN A 252 22.68 -36.48 -4.75
N PRO A 253 22.89 -36.13 -6.02
CA PRO A 253 22.33 -34.95 -6.63
C PRO A 253 20.78 -35.00 -6.82
N ASN A 254 20.13 -36.15 -6.55
CA ASN A 254 18.69 -36.29 -6.60
C ASN A 254 18.01 -36.09 -5.23
N HIS A 255 18.79 -36.01 -4.15
CA HIS A 255 18.29 -35.83 -2.80
C HIS A 255 18.40 -34.37 -2.37
N LEU A 256 17.26 -33.75 -2.04
CA LEU A 256 17.21 -32.39 -1.54
C LEU A 256 17.73 -32.35 -0.10
N SER A 257 18.61 -31.41 0.18
CA SER A 257 19.16 -31.23 1.52
C SER A 257 18.14 -30.56 2.45
N ALA A 258 18.12 -31.00 3.70
CA ALA A 258 17.49 -30.28 4.79
C ALA A 258 18.34 -29.04 5.09
N ILE A 259 17.83 -27.86 4.79
CA ILE A 259 18.53 -26.58 4.99
C ILE A 259 17.75 -25.74 5.98
N GLY A 260 18.48 -25.29 7.00
CA GLY A 260 17.94 -24.40 8.02
C GLY A 260 16.88 -25.05 8.91
N PRO A 261 16.41 -24.30 9.90
CA PRO A 261 15.57 -24.84 10.98
C PRO A 261 14.11 -25.09 10.57
N GLU A 262 13.68 -24.55 9.42
CA GLU A 262 12.28 -24.70 8.95
C GLU A 262 12.15 -25.80 7.89
N ASN A 263 13.24 -26.53 7.59
CA ASN A 263 13.30 -27.57 6.56
C ASN A 263 12.75 -27.11 5.20
N LYS A 264 13.08 -25.87 4.81
CA LYS A 264 12.68 -25.28 3.53
C LYS A 264 13.87 -25.18 2.60
N ASN A 265 13.88 -26.05 1.59
CA ASN A 265 14.93 -26.03 0.58
C ASN A 265 14.67 -24.94 -0.48
N PRO A 266 15.62 -23.99 -0.69
CA PRO A 266 15.44 -22.89 -1.65
C PRO A 266 15.15 -23.34 -3.09
N PHE A 267 15.72 -24.45 -3.53
CA PHE A 267 15.49 -25.00 -4.86
C PHE A 267 14.03 -25.47 -4.99
N ALA A 268 13.53 -26.21 -4.00
CA ALA A 268 12.15 -26.68 -4.00
C ALA A 268 11.13 -25.53 -3.96
N LEU A 269 11.36 -24.51 -3.13
CA LEU A 269 10.43 -23.40 -2.96
C LEU A 269 10.13 -22.62 -4.24
N VAL A 270 11.05 -22.59 -5.20
CA VAL A 270 10.86 -21.85 -6.45
C VAL A 270 10.46 -22.76 -7.61
N ASP A 271 10.33 -24.07 -7.38
CA ASP A 271 9.93 -25.05 -8.38
C ASP A 271 8.47 -25.50 -8.16
N PRO A 272 7.55 -25.19 -9.11
CA PRO A 272 6.14 -25.54 -8.97
C PRO A 272 5.89 -27.06 -8.99
N ASP A 273 6.82 -27.83 -9.54
CA ASP A 273 6.70 -29.29 -9.62
C ASP A 273 7.15 -30.00 -8.33
N ILE A 274 7.87 -29.28 -7.44
CA ILE A 274 8.33 -29.82 -6.15
C ILE A 274 7.49 -29.31 -4.99
N ASP A 275 7.32 -27.97 -4.84
CA ASP A 275 6.61 -27.36 -3.67
C ASP A 275 5.16 -26.96 -4.01
N GLY A 276 4.84 -26.84 -5.31
CA GLY A 276 3.54 -26.39 -5.79
C GLY A 276 3.50 -24.89 -6.11
N TYR A 277 2.30 -24.35 -6.26
CA TYR A 277 2.09 -22.97 -6.71
C TYR A 277 0.78 -22.36 -6.21
N ARG A 278 0.67 -21.04 -6.30
CA ARG A 278 -0.60 -20.30 -6.23
C ARG A 278 -0.87 -19.61 -7.56
N LYS A 279 -2.09 -19.73 -8.07
CA LYS A 279 -2.53 -19.13 -9.31
C LYS A 279 -3.86 -18.41 -9.13
N ASN A 280 -3.90 -17.16 -9.55
CA ASN A 280 -5.12 -16.34 -9.49
C ASN A 280 -5.50 -15.93 -10.91
N ARG A 281 -6.76 -16.14 -11.27
CA ARG A 281 -7.35 -15.70 -12.53
C ARG A 281 -8.55 -14.81 -12.23
N GLY A 282 -8.56 -13.63 -12.84
CA GLY A 282 -9.62 -12.65 -12.67
C GLY A 282 -10.27 -12.28 -13.99
N LEU A 283 -11.57 -12.11 -13.99
CA LEU A 283 -12.35 -11.49 -15.07
C LEU A 283 -13.18 -10.37 -14.46
N THR A 284 -12.80 -9.13 -14.75
CA THR A 284 -13.56 -7.94 -14.38
C THR A 284 -14.21 -7.37 -15.61
N TYR A 285 -15.48 -7.00 -15.51
CA TYR A 285 -16.22 -6.42 -16.63
C TYR A 285 -17.21 -5.36 -16.14
N SER A 286 -17.45 -4.36 -16.97
CA SER A 286 -18.47 -3.34 -16.70
C SER A 286 -19.24 -2.97 -17.96
N ALA A 287 -20.48 -2.62 -17.77
CA ALA A 287 -21.38 -2.10 -18.81
C ALA A 287 -22.16 -0.92 -18.25
N ASP A 288 -21.90 0.26 -18.78
CA ASP A 288 -22.55 1.51 -18.38
C ASP A 288 -23.37 2.04 -19.55
N VAL A 289 -24.64 2.30 -19.32
CA VAL A 289 -25.57 2.86 -20.31
C VAL A 289 -26.17 4.12 -19.74
N GLU A 290 -25.95 5.22 -20.42
CA GLU A 290 -26.49 6.54 -20.02
C GLU A 290 -27.29 7.18 -21.15
N LEU A 291 -28.51 7.56 -20.83
CA LEU A 291 -29.38 8.33 -21.71
C LEU A 291 -29.44 9.78 -21.22
N ASN A 292 -28.99 10.71 -22.03
CA ASN A 292 -28.99 12.15 -21.76
C ASN A 292 -30.00 12.86 -22.66
N TRP A 293 -31.01 13.52 -22.07
CA TRP A 293 -32.03 14.22 -22.78
C TRP A 293 -32.04 15.70 -22.42
N GLN A 294 -31.79 16.55 -23.42
CA GLN A 294 -31.98 17.97 -23.29
C GLN A 294 -33.47 18.28 -23.55
N VAL A 295 -34.19 18.70 -22.51
CA VAL A 295 -35.61 18.90 -22.55
C VAL A 295 -35.93 20.13 -23.43
N PRO A 296 -36.58 19.97 -24.62
CA PRO A 296 -36.66 21.06 -25.58
C PRO A 296 -37.61 22.18 -25.16
N PHE A 297 -38.61 21.87 -24.32
CA PHE A 297 -39.62 22.84 -23.85
C PHE A 297 -39.24 23.55 -22.55
N VAL A 298 -38.12 23.15 -21.87
CA VAL A 298 -37.60 23.84 -20.70
C VAL A 298 -36.15 24.21 -20.98
N LYS A 299 -35.93 25.46 -21.39
CA LYS A 299 -34.59 25.94 -21.74
C LYS A 299 -33.62 25.77 -20.55
N GLY A 300 -32.57 25.02 -20.75
CA GLY A 300 -31.50 24.78 -19.75
C GLY A 300 -31.70 23.53 -18.88
N LEU A 301 -32.80 22.78 -19.05
CA LEU A 301 -33.03 21.53 -18.35
C LEU A 301 -32.47 20.33 -19.15
N ALA A 302 -31.64 19.54 -18.50
CA ALA A 302 -31.19 18.26 -19.02
C ALA A 302 -31.51 17.15 -18.00
N LEU A 303 -32.02 16.02 -18.47
CA LEU A 303 -32.26 14.81 -17.69
C LEU A 303 -31.29 13.73 -18.11
N SER A 304 -30.78 12.98 -17.16
CA SER A 304 -29.87 11.84 -17.39
C SER A 304 -30.35 10.62 -16.61
N LEU A 305 -30.40 9.48 -17.27
CA LEU A 305 -30.65 8.18 -16.66
C LEU A 305 -29.44 7.29 -16.95
N LEU A 306 -28.76 6.84 -15.91
CA LEU A 306 -27.61 5.95 -15.97
C LEU A 306 -27.93 4.64 -15.29
N GLY A 307 -27.64 3.52 -15.97
CA GLY A 307 -27.58 2.19 -15.42
C GLY A 307 -26.19 1.62 -15.60
N SER A 308 -25.64 1.01 -14.58
CA SER A 308 -24.33 0.35 -14.62
C SER A 308 -24.40 -1.04 -14.00
N PHE A 309 -23.72 -1.98 -14.61
CA PHE A 309 -23.49 -3.33 -14.12
C PHE A 309 -22.00 -3.62 -14.08
N ASP A 310 -21.46 -3.92 -12.90
CA ASP A 310 -20.07 -4.34 -12.68
C ASP A 310 -20.03 -5.78 -12.21
N GLY A 311 -19.10 -6.56 -12.76
CA GLY A 311 -18.83 -7.91 -12.33
C GLY A 311 -17.32 -8.15 -12.14
N ASN A 312 -16.97 -8.92 -11.11
CA ASN A 312 -15.61 -9.41 -10.89
C ASN A 312 -15.68 -10.87 -10.47
N ASN A 313 -15.19 -11.75 -11.33
CA ASN A 313 -15.12 -13.19 -11.10
C ASN A 313 -13.66 -13.55 -10.90
N ARG A 314 -13.31 -14.04 -9.73
CA ARG A 314 -11.94 -14.50 -9.41
C ARG A 314 -11.94 -15.99 -9.11
N ASN A 315 -10.93 -16.66 -9.63
CA ASN A 315 -10.63 -18.04 -9.35
C ASN A 315 -9.22 -18.13 -8.79
N ASN A 316 -9.11 -18.45 -7.50
CA ASN A 316 -7.84 -18.58 -6.78
C ASN A 316 -7.61 -20.07 -6.55
N SER A 317 -6.53 -20.60 -7.10
CA SER A 317 -6.13 -21.99 -6.91
C SER A 317 -4.76 -22.10 -6.23
N SER A 318 -4.60 -23.13 -5.42
CA SER A 318 -3.33 -23.45 -4.76
C SER A 318 -3.10 -24.96 -4.82
N LEU A 319 -1.96 -25.33 -5.35
CA LEU A 319 -1.43 -26.69 -5.28
C LEU A 319 -0.29 -26.70 -4.25
N ASN A 320 -0.43 -27.55 -3.25
CA ASN A 320 0.61 -27.79 -2.23
C ASN A 320 1.22 -29.14 -2.51
N ARG A 321 2.55 -29.24 -2.33
CA ARG A 321 3.28 -30.49 -2.43
C ARG A 321 4.22 -30.66 -1.24
N SER A 322 4.45 -31.89 -0.85
CA SER A 322 5.48 -32.29 0.08
C SER A 322 6.65 -32.98 -0.66
N TYR A 323 7.82 -32.91 -0.09
CA TYR A 323 9.01 -33.52 -0.68
C TYR A 323 9.95 -34.00 0.42
N PRO A 324 10.66 -35.16 0.19
CA PRO A 324 11.60 -35.69 1.16
C PRO A 324 12.87 -34.82 1.25
N LEU A 325 13.41 -34.71 2.44
CA LEU A 325 14.65 -34.01 2.75
C LEU A 325 15.66 -34.97 3.38
N TYR A 326 16.94 -34.75 3.08
CA TYR A 326 18.04 -35.55 3.51
C TYR A 326 19.11 -34.70 4.18
N ASP A 327 19.87 -35.30 5.10
CA ASP A 327 21.05 -34.65 5.67
C ASP A 327 22.11 -34.39 4.61
N TYR A 328 22.66 -33.20 4.60
CA TYR A 328 23.57 -32.74 3.54
C TYR A 328 24.84 -33.58 3.42
N TYR A 329 25.43 -34.01 4.55
CA TYR A 329 26.71 -34.69 4.60
C TYR A 329 26.58 -36.21 4.56
N THR A 330 25.59 -36.74 5.23
CA THR A 330 25.40 -38.19 5.41
C THR A 330 24.45 -38.84 4.42
N ASP A 331 23.63 -38.05 3.75
CA ASP A 331 22.55 -38.49 2.86
C ASP A 331 21.45 -39.32 3.57
N ALA A 332 21.39 -39.26 4.88
CA ALA A 332 20.36 -39.91 5.69
C ALA A 332 19.01 -39.12 5.59
N PRO A 333 17.84 -39.78 5.63
CA PRO A 333 16.56 -39.10 5.71
C PRO A 333 16.51 -38.14 6.89
N ALA A 334 16.15 -36.85 6.64
CA ALA A 334 16.15 -35.79 7.63
C ALA A 334 14.74 -35.16 7.84
N GLY A 335 13.76 -35.63 7.12
CA GLY A 335 12.37 -35.15 7.26
C GLY A 335 11.66 -34.89 5.95
N THR A 336 10.64 -34.05 6.01
CA THR A 336 9.82 -33.67 4.86
C THR A 336 9.72 -32.16 4.81
N GLY A 337 9.97 -31.60 3.64
CA GLY A 337 9.74 -30.19 3.33
C GLY A 337 8.37 -29.96 2.66
N GLY A 338 8.03 -28.72 2.39
CA GLY A 338 6.78 -28.37 1.76
C GLY A 338 5.58 -28.38 2.70
N SER A 339 4.43 -28.77 2.19
CA SER A 339 3.18 -28.87 2.94
C SER A 339 2.45 -30.14 2.51
N THR A 340 1.48 -30.60 3.30
CA THR A 340 0.63 -31.71 2.92
C THR A 340 0.09 -31.53 1.50
N ASP A 341 0.25 -32.58 0.69
CA ASP A 341 -0.21 -32.59 -0.69
C ASP A 341 -1.70 -32.31 -0.74
N ALA A 342 -2.06 -31.18 -1.33
CA ALA A 342 -3.45 -30.74 -1.38
C ALA A 342 -3.68 -29.78 -2.54
N TYR A 343 -4.89 -29.82 -3.08
CA TYR A 343 -5.36 -28.81 -4.00
C TYR A 343 -6.56 -28.07 -3.40
N SER A 344 -6.53 -26.76 -3.50
CA SER A 344 -7.66 -25.90 -3.11
C SER A 344 -8.04 -24.96 -4.25
N ASN A 345 -9.33 -24.69 -4.35
CA ASN A 345 -9.87 -23.73 -5.30
C ASN A 345 -10.93 -22.87 -4.64
N THR A 346 -10.82 -21.55 -4.78
CA THR A 346 -11.78 -20.57 -4.26
C THR A 346 -12.30 -19.73 -5.41
N MET A 347 -13.60 -19.80 -5.65
CA MET A 347 -14.31 -18.94 -6.60
C MET A 347 -15.00 -17.81 -5.87
N ARG A 348 -14.75 -16.58 -6.31
CA ARG A 348 -15.39 -15.36 -5.83
C ARG A 348 -16.12 -14.69 -6.97
N ILE A 349 -17.39 -14.37 -6.75
CA ILE A 349 -18.23 -13.64 -7.69
C ILE A 349 -18.69 -12.36 -6.99
N TYR A 350 -18.31 -11.23 -7.54
CA TYR A 350 -18.79 -9.93 -7.12
C TYR A 350 -19.63 -9.32 -8.22
N GLN A 351 -20.79 -8.77 -7.87
CA GLN A 351 -21.70 -8.07 -8.75
C GLN A 351 -22.15 -6.77 -8.11
N LYS A 352 -22.20 -5.71 -8.90
CA LYS A 352 -22.74 -4.40 -8.50
C LYS A 352 -23.69 -3.90 -9.56
N ILE A 353 -24.86 -3.50 -9.13
CA ILE A 353 -25.84 -2.78 -9.95
C ILE A 353 -25.93 -1.35 -9.40
N TYR A 354 -25.74 -0.38 -10.26
CA TYR A 354 -25.85 1.02 -9.92
C TYR A 354 -26.84 1.71 -10.86
N GLY A 355 -27.73 2.50 -10.30
CA GLY A 355 -28.68 3.33 -11.04
C GLY A 355 -28.63 4.78 -10.57
N ARG A 356 -28.68 5.71 -11.50
CA ARG A 356 -28.71 7.16 -11.23
C ARG A 356 -29.71 7.87 -12.12
N LEU A 357 -30.61 8.63 -11.51
CA LEU A 357 -31.44 9.61 -12.17
C LEU A 357 -30.93 11.01 -11.80
N GLN A 358 -30.69 11.86 -12.79
CA GLN A 358 -30.14 13.19 -12.59
C GLN A 358 -30.93 14.21 -13.39
N ALA A 359 -31.29 15.34 -12.78
CA ALA A 359 -31.79 16.53 -13.42
C ALA A 359 -30.79 17.67 -13.25
N ASN A 360 -30.43 18.31 -14.32
CA ASN A 360 -29.52 19.46 -14.34
C ASN A 360 -30.20 20.65 -15.00
N TYR A 361 -30.35 21.75 -14.28
CA TYR A 361 -30.91 22.99 -14.76
C TYR A 361 -29.84 24.07 -14.76
N MET A 362 -29.49 24.56 -15.94
CA MET A 362 -28.48 25.59 -16.14
C MET A 362 -29.10 26.81 -16.83
N ARG A 363 -28.94 27.99 -16.23
CA ARG A 363 -29.46 29.21 -16.80
C ARG A 363 -28.60 30.41 -16.42
N SER A 364 -28.38 31.27 -17.43
CA SER A 364 -27.71 32.55 -17.24
C SER A 364 -28.74 33.67 -17.55
N PHE A 365 -28.81 34.69 -16.70
CA PHE A 365 -29.60 35.88 -16.86
C PHE A 365 -28.80 37.12 -16.40
N ASN A 366 -28.45 37.98 -17.34
CA ASN A 366 -27.56 39.11 -17.15
C ASN A 366 -26.20 38.62 -16.56
N GLN A 367 -25.86 39.07 -15.38
CA GLN A 367 -24.59 38.69 -14.64
C GLN A 367 -24.78 37.52 -13.70
N HIS A 368 -25.96 36.91 -13.64
CA HIS A 368 -26.28 35.80 -12.77
C HIS A 368 -26.21 34.49 -13.55
N ASN A 369 -25.39 33.54 -13.05
CA ASN A 369 -25.34 32.18 -13.57
C ASN A 369 -25.79 31.21 -12.46
N LEU A 370 -26.77 30.38 -12.78
CA LEU A 370 -27.33 29.39 -11.87
C LEU A 370 -27.20 28.00 -12.50
N ASN A 371 -26.67 27.06 -11.74
CA ASN A 371 -26.66 25.65 -12.11
C ASN A 371 -27.15 24.81 -10.92
N VAL A 372 -28.31 24.17 -11.07
CA VAL A 372 -28.91 23.30 -10.07
C VAL A 372 -28.89 21.87 -10.57
N THR A 373 -28.36 20.96 -9.77
CA THR A 373 -28.32 19.51 -10.03
C THR A 373 -29.06 18.78 -8.93
N ALA A 374 -30.02 17.95 -9.30
CA ALA A 374 -30.70 17.01 -8.40
C ALA A 374 -30.40 15.58 -8.84
N VAL A 375 -30.07 14.69 -7.92
CA VAL A 375 -29.68 13.31 -8.20
C VAL A 375 -30.36 12.35 -7.23
N ALA A 376 -30.82 11.21 -7.75
CA ALA A 376 -31.22 10.04 -6.97
C ALA A 376 -30.36 8.85 -7.40
N GLU A 377 -29.77 8.14 -6.44
CA GLU A 377 -28.86 7.04 -6.67
C GLU A 377 -29.28 5.79 -5.90
N LEU A 378 -29.08 4.65 -6.54
CA LEU A 378 -29.24 3.32 -5.94
C LEU A 378 -28.01 2.48 -6.23
N ASN A 379 -27.49 1.79 -5.23
CA ASN A 379 -26.36 0.87 -5.35
C ASN A 379 -26.72 -0.43 -4.66
N SER A 380 -26.57 -1.55 -5.37
CA SER A 380 -26.76 -2.90 -4.83
C SER A 380 -25.55 -3.75 -5.18
N THR A 381 -24.93 -4.33 -4.18
CA THR A 381 -23.80 -5.23 -4.31
C THR A 381 -24.15 -6.64 -3.82
N ARG A 382 -23.59 -7.62 -4.48
CA ARG A 382 -23.66 -9.03 -4.09
C ARG A 382 -22.28 -9.65 -4.20
N ARG A 383 -21.90 -10.40 -3.19
CA ARG A 383 -20.65 -11.14 -3.17
C ARG A 383 -20.92 -12.58 -2.74
N ASP A 384 -20.56 -13.53 -3.61
CA ASP A 384 -20.62 -14.95 -3.33
C ASP A 384 -19.19 -15.51 -3.32
N GLU A 385 -18.90 -16.39 -2.39
CA GLU A 385 -17.64 -17.14 -2.33
C GLU A 385 -17.94 -18.63 -2.12
N LEU A 386 -17.24 -19.47 -2.87
CA LEU A 386 -17.25 -20.91 -2.73
C LEU A 386 -15.81 -21.40 -2.74
N SER A 387 -15.42 -22.17 -1.74
CA SER A 387 -14.11 -22.78 -1.60
C SER A 387 -14.24 -24.29 -1.47
N GLY A 388 -13.36 -25.03 -2.12
CA GLY A 388 -13.20 -26.46 -1.98
C GLY A 388 -11.73 -26.83 -1.86
N SER A 389 -11.41 -27.83 -1.00
CA SER A 389 -10.07 -28.37 -0.86
C SER A 389 -10.10 -29.86 -0.60
N ARG A 390 -9.09 -30.59 -1.12
CA ARG A 390 -8.85 -32.00 -0.83
C ARG A 390 -7.36 -32.26 -0.72
N GLN A 391 -6.99 -33.25 0.11
CA GLN A 391 -5.63 -33.76 0.18
C GLN A 391 -5.45 -34.92 -0.82
N TYR A 392 -4.25 -35.07 -1.32
CA TYR A 392 -3.88 -36.20 -2.18
C TYR A 392 -3.29 -37.35 -1.36
N SER A 393 -3.43 -38.55 -1.89
CA SER A 393 -2.62 -39.68 -1.48
C SER A 393 -1.25 -39.63 -2.21
N GLU A 394 -0.28 -40.36 -1.72
CA GLU A 394 1.13 -40.35 -2.19
C GLU A 394 1.30 -40.66 -3.70
N LEU A 395 0.27 -41.18 -4.38
CA LEU A 395 0.38 -41.66 -5.77
C LEU A 395 0.10 -40.57 -6.83
N PHE A 396 -0.70 -39.56 -6.53
CA PHE A 396 -1.11 -38.56 -7.54
C PHE A 396 -1.22 -37.15 -6.92
N THR A 397 -0.52 -36.20 -7.48
CA THR A 397 -0.62 -34.79 -7.12
C THR A 397 -0.84 -33.97 -8.40
N ASN A 398 -2.07 -33.52 -8.61
CA ASN A 398 -2.43 -32.63 -9.70
C ASN A 398 -3.41 -31.54 -9.25
N ASP A 399 -3.85 -30.66 -10.14
CA ASP A 399 -4.74 -29.56 -9.86
C ASP A 399 -6.23 -29.85 -10.13
N ILE A 400 -6.66 -31.10 -9.89
CA ILE A 400 -8.05 -31.55 -10.10
C ILE A 400 -8.62 -32.09 -8.80
N LEU A 401 -9.58 -31.37 -8.18
CA LEU A 401 -10.20 -31.76 -6.90
C LEU A 401 -10.77 -33.18 -6.90
N ASN A 402 -11.36 -33.63 -8.01
CA ASN A 402 -12.01 -34.95 -8.07
C ASN A 402 -11.04 -36.12 -8.04
N GLN A 403 -9.76 -35.86 -8.32
CA GLN A 403 -8.70 -36.91 -8.29
C GLN A 403 -8.05 -37.04 -6.91
N ALA A 404 -8.36 -36.10 -5.98
CA ALA A 404 -7.88 -36.17 -4.62
C ALA A 404 -8.81 -37.01 -3.72
N SER A 405 -8.32 -37.39 -2.52
CA SER A 405 -9.05 -38.28 -1.61
C SER A 405 -10.39 -37.71 -1.18
N PRO A 406 -11.51 -38.41 -1.40
CA PRO A 406 -12.83 -37.94 -1.02
C PRO A 406 -12.98 -37.74 0.51
N GLY A 407 -12.31 -38.56 1.32
CA GLY A 407 -12.38 -38.53 2.78
C GLY A 407 -11.77 -37.27 3.40
N THR A 408 -10.99 -36.51 2.63
CA THR A 408 -10.36 -35.23 3.08
C THR A 408 -11.05 -34.00 2.53
N ALA A 409 -12.21 -34.17 1.89
CA ALA A 409 -12.93 -33.07 1.28
C ALA A 409 -13.38 -32.03 2.30
N THR A 410 -13.01 -30.76 2.08
CA THR A 410 -13.52 -29.63 2.82
C THR A 410 -14.15 -28.62 1.88
N ASN A 411 -15.19 -27.97 2.34
CA ASN A 411 -15.82 -26.89 1.59
C ASN A 411 -16.25 -25.77 2.53
N SER A 412 -16.32 -24.57 2.02
CA SER A 412 -16.87 -23.41 2.71
C SER A 412 -17.44 -22.42 1.68
N GLY A 413 -18.30 -21.55 2.16
CA GLY A 413 -18.84 -20.50 1.30
C GLY A 413 -19.67 -19.52 2.09
N TYR A 414 -19.79 -18.31 1.54
CA TYR A 414 -20.66 -17.28 2.13
C TYR A 414 -21.28 -16.43 1.01
N ARG A 415 -22.33 -15.73 1.40
CA ARG A 415 -22.99 -14.73 0.56
C ARG A 415 -23.17 -13.46 1.38
N SER A 416 -22.83 -12.32 0.79
CA SER A 416 -23.09 -11.02 1.38
C SER A 416 -23.78 -10.09 0.38
N PHE A 417 -24.57 -9.16 0.92
CA PHE A 417 -25.27 -8.14 0.14
C PHE A 417 -24.97 -6.77 0.72
N GLY A 418 -24.97 -5.76 -0.15
CA GLY A 418 -24.93 -4.37 0.24
C GLY A 418 -26.01 -3.59 -0.50
N ARG A 419 -26.65 -2.62 0.16
CA ARG A 419 -27.62 -1.72 -0.46
C ARG A 419 -27.48 -0.33 0.08
N LEU A 420 -27.39 0.64 -0.83
CA LEU A 420 -27.22 2.04 -0.53
C LEU A 420 -28.18 2.85 -1.40
N ALA A 421 -28.72 3.89 -0.86
CA ALA A 421 -29.53 4.83 -1.63
C ALA A 421 -29.14 6.25 -1.21
N ALA A 422 -29.18 7.18 -2.14
CA ALA A 422 -28.88 8.57 -1.85
C ALA A 422 -29.72 9.54 -2.69
N TYR A 423 -29.99 10.68 -2.08
CA TYR A 423 -30.57 11.85 -2.74
C TYR A 423 -29.61 13.02 -2.56
N LEU A 424 -29.35 13.74 -3.62
CA LEU A 424 -28.43 14.88 -3.61
C LEU A 424 -29.09 16.05 -4.33
N MET A 425 -28.90 17.23 -3.76
CA MET A 425 -29.18 18.49 -4.43
C MET A 425 -27.97 19.40 -4.31
N ARG A 426 -27.53 19.98 -5.45
CA ARG A 426 -26.43 20.92 -5.55
C ARG A 426 -26.90 22.17 -6.30
N ALA A 427 -26.60 23.33 -5.76
CA ALA A 427 -26.85 24.62 -6.41
C ALA A 427 -25.54 25.40 -6.48
N ASN A 428 -25.13 25.76 -7.68
CA ASN A 428 -24.01 26.66 -7.93
C ASN A 428 -24.58 28.01 -8.42
N TYR A 429 -24.12 29.07 -7.81
CA TYR A 429 -24.45 30.42 -8.18
C TYR A 429 -23.20 31.25 -8.39
N ASP A 430 -23.16 31.95 -9.50
CA ASP A 430 -22.08 32.87 -9.87
C ASP A 430 -22.70 34.22 -10.20
N TYR A 431 -22.15 35.28 -9.60
CA TYR A 431 -22.49 36.65 -9.93
C TYR A 431 -21.30 37.34 -10.60
N ALA A 432 -21.50 37.74 -11.85
CA ALA A 432 -20.52 38.47 -12.64
C ALA A 432 -19.14 37.80 -12.81
N GLY A 433 -19.01 36.49 -12.53
CA GLY A 433 -17.72 35.79 -12.45
C GLY A 433 -16.87 36.19 -11.23
N LYS A 434 -17.41 36.99 -10.31
CA LYS A 434 -16.71 37.56 -9.14
C LYS A 434 -17.00 36.81 -7.88
N TYR A 435 -18.26 36.58 -7.57
CA TYR A 435 -18.74 35.96 -6.34
C TYR A 435 -19.34 34.61 -6.67
N LEU A 436 -18.75 33.58 -6.10
CA LEU A 436 -19.10 32.20 -6.34
C LEU A 436 -19.68 31.59 -5.08
N LEU A 437 -20.79 30.89 -5.17
CA LEU A 437 -21.43 30.19 -4.07
C LEU A 437 -21.87 28.80 -4.54
N GLU A 438 -21.53 27.79 -3.75
CA GLU A 438 -22.04 26.44 -3.92
C GLU A 438 -22.68 25.95 -2.63
N VAL A 439 -23.86 25.36 -2.73
CA VAL A 439 -24.57 24.70 -1.64
C VAL A 439 -24.91 23.29 -2.07
N VAL A 440 -24.59 22.30 -1.24
CA VAL A 440 -24.89 20.88 -1.46
C VAL A 440 -25.61 20.33 -0.25
N GLY A 441 -26.68 19.61 -0.48
CA GLY A 441 -27.36 18.79 0.51
C GLY A 441 -27.40 17.36 0.01
N ARG A 442 -26.89 16.41 0.80
CA ARG A 442 -26.94 14.99 0.50
C ARG A 442 -27.58 14.20 1.63
N TYR A 443 -28.46 13.27 1.27
CA TYR A 443 -29.20 12.41 2.20
C TYR A 443 -28.91 10.96 1.84
N ASP A 444 -28.08 10.30 2.64
CA ASP A 444 -27.57 8.94 2.40
C ASP A 444 -28.23 7.93 3.31
N GLY A 445 -28.58 6.76 2.76
CA GLY A 445 -29.15 5.64 3.49
C GLY A 445 -28.33 4.36 3.30
N SER A 446 -27.99 3.70 4.41
CA SER A 446 -27.28 2.42 4.43
C SER A 446 -28.13 1.32 5.07
N TYR A 447 -28.13 0.15 4.46
CA TYR A 447 -28.82 -1.04 4.95
C TYR A 447 -28.25 -1.57 6.28
N ARG A 448 -27.02 -1.15 6.67
CA ARG A 448 -26.32 -1.63 7.87
C ARG A 448 -27.02 -1.30 9.16
N TYR A 449 -27.67 -0.13 9.20
CA TYR A 449 -28.19 0.47 10.42
C TYR A 449 -29.66 0.19 10.64
N ALA A 450 -30.10 0.27 11.90
CA ALA A 450 -31.49 0.22 12.28
C ALA A 450 -32.32 1.27 11.50
N PRO A 451 -33.61 1.01 11.23
CA PRO A 451 -34.46 1.93 10.45
C PRO A 451 -34.42 3.38 10.92
N SER A 452 -34.32 3.61 12.24
CA SER A 452 -34.24 4.95 12.85
C SER A 452 -32.91 5.68 12.65
N LYS A 453 -31.82 4.94 12.32
CA LYS A 453 -30.46 5.46 12.14
C LYS A 453 -29.91 5.29 10.73
N ARG A 454 -30.75 4.75 9.84
CA ARG A 454 -30.38 4.37 8.47
C ARG A 454 -30.01 5.57 7.60
N TRP A 455 -30.74 6.67 7.75
CA TRP A 455 -30.60 7.84 6.91
C TRP A 455 -29.95 9.01 7.65
N THR A 456 -29.01 9.69 6.99
CA THR A 456 -28.30 10.84 7.54
C THR A 456 -28.12 11.93 6.47
N PHE A 457 -28.27 13.19 6.89
CA PHE A 457 -28.12 14.35 6.04
C PHE A 457 -26.72 14.97 6.19
N PHE A 458 -26.08 15.24 5.09
CA PHE A 458 -24.73 15.80 5.00
C PHE A 458 -24.77 17.12 4.21
N PRO A 459 -24.71 18.28 4.88
CA PRO A 459 -24.65 19.59 4.24
C PRO A 459 -23.22 19.96 3.83
N SER A 460 -23.09 20.76 2.76
CA SER A 460 -21.82 21.38 2.37
C SER A 460 -22.09 22.75 1.76
N VAL A 461 -21.20 23.71 2.04
CA VAL A 461 -21.22 25.05 1.47
C VAL A 461 -19.81 25.47 1.08
N SER A 462 -19.64 26.10 -0.07
CA SER A 462 -18.39 26.75 -0.45
C SER A 462 -18.66 28.13 -1.04
N ALA A 463 -17.75 29.05 -0.77
CA ALA A 463 -17.78 30.41 -1.31
C ALA A 463 -16.43 30.77 -1.91
N GLY A 464 -16.42 31.61 -2.94
CA GLY A 464 -15.23 32.09 -3.59
C GLY A 464 -15.41 33.57 -4.01
N TRP A 465 -14.35 34.33 -3.83
CA TRP A 465 -14.28 35.71 -4.29
C TRP A 465 -13.06 35.86 -5.21
N ARG A 466 -13.34 36.19 -6.47
CA ARG A 466 -12.30 36.47 -7.48
C ARG A 466 -11.93 37.97 -7.38
N LEU A 467 -10.96 38.24 -6.52
CA LEU A 467 -10.42 39.58 -6.28
C LEU A 467 -9.86 40.21 -7.55
N SER A 468 -9.29 39.40 -8.44
CA SER A 468 -8.74 39.87 -9.73
C SER A 468 -9.79 40.49 -10.66
N GLU A 469 -11.08 40.20 -10.46
CA GLU A 469 -12.15 40.77 -11.25
C GLU A 469 -12.71 42.10 -10.66
N GLU A 470 -12.23 42.48 -9.49
CA GLU A 470 -12.56 43.77 -8.90
C GLU A 470 -11.75 44.91 -9.54
N SER A 471 -12.36 46.08 -9.76
CA SER A 471 -11.69 47.19 -10.41
C SER A 471 -10.44 47.66 -9.68
N PHE A 472 -10.43 47.62 -8.35
CA PHE A 472 -9.27 48.02 -7.57
C PHE A 472 -8.03 47.10 -7.73
N ILE A 473 -8.20 45.85 -8.17
CA ILE A 473 -7.11 44.95 -8.56
C ILE A 473 -6.87 45.02 -10.07
N LYS A 474 -7.95 44.84 -10.85
CA LYS A 474 -7.92 44.72 -12.32
C LYS A 474 -7.27 45.92 -12.99
N ASP A 475 -7.62 47.13 -12.52
CA ASP A 475 -7.20 48.39 -13.12
C ASP A 475 -5.81 48.83 -12.59
N ASN A 476 -5.47 48.50 -11.35
CA ASN A 476 -4.24 48.96 -10.68
C ASN A 476 -3.08 47.94 -10.67
N LEU A 477 -3.38 46.64 -10.77
CA LEU A 477 -2.38 45.56 -10.69
C LEU A 477 -2.52 44.58 -11.84
N PRO A 478 -2.30 45.00 -13.09
CA PRO A 478 -2.56 44.18 -14.29
C PRO A 478 -1.66 42.94 -14.40
N PHE A 479 -0.58 42.87 -13.62
CA PHE A 479 0.25 41.67 -13.52
C PHE A 479 -0.42 40.52 -12.77
N ILE A 480 -1.46 40.79 -11.98
CA ILE A 480 -2.28 39.78 -11.29
C ILE A 480 -3.37 39.34 -12.27
N THR A 481 -3.17 38.20 -12.91
CA THR A 481 -4.10 37.69 -13.89
C THR A 481 -5.28 36.96 -13.23
N ASN A 482 -5.04 36.28 -12.12
CA ASN A 482 -6.06 35.65 -11.29
C ASN A 482 -5.66 35.78 -9.82
N LEU A 483 -6.61 36.17 -8.99
CA LEU A 483 -6.48 36.15 -7.54
C LEU A 483 -7.84 35.79 -6.95
N LYS A 484 -7.92 34.63 -6.28
CA LYS A 484 -9.17 34.12 -5.72
C LYS A 484 -8.95 33.64 -4.30
N ILE A 485 -9.78 34.14 -3.40
CA ILE A 485 -9.91 33.58 -2.04
C ILE A 485 -11.11 32.64 -2.05
N ARG A 486 -10.99 31.49 -1.44
CA ARG A 486 -12.08 30.52 -1.30
C ARG A 486 -12.13 29.92 0.09
N GLY A 487 -13.34 29.57 0.52
CA GLY A 487 -13.56 28.85 1.77
C GLY A 487 -14.64 27.81 1.58
N SER A 488 -14.53 26.69 2.25
CA SER A 488 -15.55 25.66 2.26
C SER A 488 -15.70 25.00 3.61
N PHE A 489 -16.92 24.59 3.91
CA PHE A 489 -17.28 23.70 5.00
C PHE A 489 -18.24 22.65 4.49
N GLY A 490 -17.96 21.38 4.80
CA GLY A 490 -18.85 20.30 4.39
C GLY A 490 -18.76 19.11 5.33
N GLN A 491 -19.85 18.36 5.36
CA GLN A 491 -19.93 17.09 6.05
C GLN A 491 -20.08 15.95 5.03
N SER A 492 -19.47 14.84 5.34
CA SER A 492 -19.67 13.57 4.64
C SER A 492 -19.62 12.45 5.66
N GLY A 493 -20.09 11.27 5.31
CA GLY A 493 -20.06 10.16 6.23
C GLY A 493 -19.62 8.88 5.54
N TYR A 494 -19.23 7.89 6.35
CA TYR A 494 -19.08 6.53 5.89
C TYR A 494 -19.76 5.58 6.84
N ASP A 495 -20.28 4.46 6.29
CA ASP A 495 -20.89 3.43 7.09
C ASP A 495 -19.81 2.50 7.67
N ALA A 496 -19.89 2.26 8.96
CA ALA A 496 -18.95 1.42 9.70
C ALA A 496 -19.70 0.36 10.51
N GLY A 497 -18.97 -0.69 10.86
CA GLY A 497 -19.52 -1.83 11.60
C GLY A 497 -20.16 -2.90 10.71
N ASP A 498 -20.49 -4.02 11.32
CA ASP A 498 -21.14 -5.12 10.62
C ASP A 498 -22.62 -4.82 10.37
N PRO A 499 -23.21 -5.34 9.29
CA PRO A 499 -24.62 -5.12 9.01
C PRO A 499 -25.52 -5.83 10.03
N PHE A 500 -26.71 -5.24 10.28
CA PHE A 500 -27.79 -5.83 11.08
C PHE A 500 -27.46 -6.09 12.56
N GLN A 501 -26.50 -5.36 13.16
CA GLN A 501 -26.17 -5.52 14.59
C GLN A 501 -27.35 -5.21 15.54
N TYR A 502 -28.45 -4.72 15.02
CA TYR A 502 -29.70 -4.50 15.73
C TYR A 502 -30.65 -5.71 15.70
N VAL A 503 -30.27 -6.77 14.96
CA VAL A 503 -31.06 -8.00 14.83
C VAL A 503 -30.45 -9.08 15.69
N SER A 504 -31.26 -9.63 16.63
CA SER A 504 -30.86 -10.77 17.44
C SER A 504 -30.93 -12.05 16.60
N ALA A 505 -29.82 -12.78 16.51
CA ALA A 505 -29.74 -14.03 15.76
C ALA A 505 -28.93 -15.08 16.50
N TYR A 506 -29.35 -16.32 16.40
CA TYR A 506 -28.59 -17.46 16.89
C TYR A 506 -27.54 -17.86 15.85
N ASN A 507 -26.33 -18.14 16.32
CA ASN A 507 -25.27 -18.67 15.51
C ASN A 507 -25.08 -20.17 15.79
N SER A 508 -24.75 -20.97 14.77
CA SER A 508 -24.33 -22.34 14.95
C SER A 508 -22.97 -22.41 15.66
N ALA A 509 -22.85 -23.29 16.66
CA ALA A 509 -21.60 -23.57 17.35
C ALA A 509 -21.06 -24.93 16.90
N SER A 510 -19.75 -24.96 16.57
CA SER A 510 -19.04 -26.22 16.28
C SER A 510 -18.96 -27.13 17.54
N ASN A 511 -18.98 -26.53 18.72
CA ASN A 511 -18.87 -27.21 20.01
C ASN A 511 -20.23 -27.20 20.73
N GLY A 512 -21.10 -28.10 20.32
CA GLY A 512 -22.37 -28.32 21.02
C GLY A 512 -22.19 -29.25 22.22
N TYR A 513 -23.25 -29.96 22.52
CA TYR A 513 -23.27 -30.89 23.66
C TYR A 513 -22.97 -32.33 23.22
N VAL A 514 -22.43 -33.13 24.10
CA VAL A 514 -22.23 -34.59 23.92
C VAL A 514 -23.31 -35.34 24.65
N PHE A 515 -24.23 -36.00 23.93
CA PHE A 515 -25.34 -36.74 24.55
C PHE A 515 -25.02 -38.21 24.81
N ASP A 516 -24.14 -38.82 24.03
CA ASP A 516 -23.80 -40.24 24.03
C ASP A 516 -22.41 -40.55 24.58
N GLY A 517 -21.71 -39.52 25.07
CA GLY A 517 -20.34 -39.63 25.58
C GLY A 517 -19.25 -39.72 24.53
N ALA A 518 -19.63 -39.78 23.25
CA ALA A 518 -18.66 -39.95 22.15
C ALA A 518 -18.79 -38.90 21.00
N SER A 519 -20.00 -38.53 20.65
CA SER A 519 -20.23 -37.66 19.51
C SER A 519 -20.64 -36.26 19.93
N GLN A 520 -19.87 -35.25 19.47
CA GLN A 520 -20.22 -33.86 19.71
C GLN A 520 -21.22 -33.39 18.66
N ILE A 521 -22.38 -32.94 19.13
CA ILE A 521 -23.46 -32.45 18.28
C ILE A 521 -23.36 -30.94 18.15
N MET A 522 -23.52 -30.44 16.91
CA MET A 522 -23.56 -28.99 16.66
C MET A 522 -24.73 -28.37 17.46
N GLY A 523 -24.41 -27.32 18.18
CA GLY A 523 -25.38 -26.55 18.96
C GLY A 523 -25.61 -25.16 18.36
N MET A 524 -26.39 -24.36 19.07
CA MET A 524 -26.56 -22.94 18.81
C MET A 524 -26.02 -22.12 19.96
N VAL A 525 -25.29 -21.06 19.62
CA VAL A 525 -24.84 -20.06 20.59
C VAL A 525 -25.97 -19.05 20.78
N ALA A 526 -26.21 -18.67 22.03
CA ALA A 526 -27.14 -17.60 22.36
C ALA A 526 -26.78 -16.32 21.59
N PRO A 527 -27.77 -15.50 21.20
CA PRO A 527 -27.49 -14.23 20.53
C PRO A 527 -26.58 -13.34 21.38
N GLY A 528 -25.64 -12.68 20.76
CA GLY A 528 -24.88 -11.60 21.38
C GLY A 528 -25.77 -10.41 21.73
N VAL A 529 -25.21 -9.46 22.47
CA VAL A 529 -25.88 -8.19 22.76
C VAL A 529 -26.09 -7.43 21.46
N VAL A 530 -27.31 -7.01 21.17
CA VAL A 530 -27.65 -6.21 19.97
C VAL A 530 -27.61 -4.72 20.31
N THR A 531 -27.37 -3.89 19.29
CA THR A 531 -27.44 -2.45 19.41
C THR A 531 -28.17 -1.81 18.23
N ASP A 532 -29.12 -0.95 18.54
CA ASP A 532 -29.80 -0.09 17.55
C ASP A 532 -29.20 1.33 17.48
N ARG A 533 -28.15 1.60 18.28
CA ARG A 533 -27.52 2.90 18.42
C ARG A 533 -26.46 3.15 17.36
N LEU A 534 -25.99 2.09 16.70
CA LEU A 534 -24.95 2.21 15.69
C LEU A 534 -25.39 3.15 14.55
N SER A 535 -24.50 4.06 14.18
CA SER A 535 -24.78 5.13 13.23
C SER A 535 -23.56 5.44 12.37
N TRP A 536 -23.72 6.36 11.46
CA TRP A 536 -22.67 6.86 10.56
C TRP A 536 -21.49 7.47 11.32
N VAL A 537 -20.28 7.24 10.82
CA VAL A 537 -19.13 8.06 11.19
C VAL A 537 -19.19 9.33 10.36
N THR A 538 -19.18 10.48 11.01
CA THR A 538 -19.30 11.79 10.36
C THR A 538 -17.93 12.45 10.25
N SER A 539 -17.60 12.92 9.06
CA SER A 539 -16.39 13.69 8.76
C SER A 539 -16.76 15.13 8.40
N SER A 540 -16.34 16.10 9.23
CA SER A 540 -16.51 17.53 8.98
C SER A 540 -15.20 18.12 8.47
N ILE A 541 -15.21 18.73 7.29
CA ILE A 541 -14.05 19.31 6.62
C ILE A 541 -14.23 20.81 6.46
N SER A 542 -13.26 21.58 6.95
CA SER A 542 -13.13 23.02 6.72
C SER A 542 -11.89 23.29 5.89
N ASN A 543 -11.98 24.16 4.90
CA ASN A 543 -10.89 24.48 4.00
C ASN A 543 -10.91 25.99 3.68
N VAL A 544 -9.72 26.61 3.67
CA VAL A 544 -9.52 28.00 3.21
C VAL A 544 -8.35 28.01 2.25
N GLY A 545 -8.52 28.62 1.09
CA GLY A 545 -7.52 28.63 0.03
C GLY A 545 -7.37 29.99 -0.66
N LEU A 546 -6.15 30.25 -1.11
CA LEU A 546 -5.76 31.35 -1.96
C LEU A 546 -5.19 30.78 -3.26
N ASP A 547 -5.83 31.09 -4.40
CA ASP A 547 -5.34 30.74 -5.72
C ASP A 547 -4.87 32.02 -6.43
N PHE A 548 -3.69 31.99 -7.06
CA PHE A 548 -3.16 33.13 -7.79
C PHE A 548 -2.44 32.73 -9.09
N ASP A 549 -2.60 33.60 -10.12
CA ASP A 549 -1.82 33.58 -11.34
C ASP A 549 -1.27 34.97 -11.61
N LEU A 550 0.02 35.06 -11.84
CA LEU A 550 0.72 36.30 -12.09
C LEU A 550 1.37 36.28 -13.50
N TRP A 551 1.48 37.46 -14.11
CA TRP A 551 2.13 37.64 -15.43
C TRP A 551 1.59 36.70 -16.50
N ASN A 552 0.25 36.60 -16.64
CA ASN A 552 -0.45 35.70 -17.58
C ASN A 552 -0.08 34.21 -17.35
N GLY A 553 -0.03 33.80 -16.08
CA GLY A 553 0.24 32.43 -15.67
C GLY A 553 1.70 32.02 -15.84
N LYS A 554 2.65 32.97 -15.93
CA LYS A 554 4.09 32.62 -15.82
C LYS A 554 4.41 32.11 -14.43
N LEU A 555 3.80 32.68 -13.40
CA LEU A 555 3.86 32.18 -12.03
C LEU A 555 2.44 31.92 -11.54
N SER A 556 2.15 30.71 -11.14
CA SER A 556 0.87 30.30 -10.54
C SER A 556 1.10 29.67 -9.18
N GLY A 557 0.11 29.72 -8.31
CA GLY A 557 0.21 29.05 -7.02
C GLY A 557 -1.11 28.92 -6.31
N THR A 558 -1.12 27.96 -5.38
CA THR A 558 -2.22 27.72 -4.44
C THR A 558 -1.63 27.56 -3.05
N ILE A 559 -2.21 28.24 -2.08
CA ILE A 559 -1.92 28.07 -0.66
C ILE A 559 -3.24 27.68 0.01
N GLU A 560 -3.23 26.61 0.77
CA GLU A 560 -4.45 26.03 1.31
C GLU A 560 -4.25 25.57 2.74
N TRP A 561 -5.18 25.90 3.62
CA TRP A 561 -5.28 25.36 4.96
C TRP A 561 -6.52 24.50 5.08
N PHE A 562 -6.39 23.36 5.77
CA PHE A 562 -7.49 22.45 5.98
C PHE A 562 -7.54 21.90 7.40
N ASN A 563 -8.77 21.55 7.83
CA ASN A 563 -9.02 20.87 9.08
C ASN A 563 -10.17 19.88 8.86
N ARG A 564 -9.93 18.61 9.17
CA ARG A 564 -10.91 17.55 9.13
C ARG A 564 -11.09 16.93 10.51
N LYS A 565 -12.34 16.83 10.97
CA LYS A 565 -12.71 16.15 12.22
C LYS A 565 -13.59 14.96 11.90
N ASN A 566 -13.24 13.77 12.40
CA ASN A 566 -14.07 12.59 12.34
C ASN A 566 -14.67 12.34 13.72
N GLU A 567 -15.98 12.10 13.78
CA GLU A 567 -16.75 11.83 14.98
C GLU A 567 -17.56 10.55 14.82
N GLY A 568 -17.72 9.84 15.93
CA GLY A 568 -18.45 8.60 15.93
C GLY A 568 -17.65 7.41 15.37
N ILE A 569 -16.32 7.45 15.46
CA ILE A 569 -15.47 6.30 15.11
C ILE A 569 -15.78 5.17 16.08
N LEU A 570 -15.95 3.96 15.56
CA LEU A 570 -16.32 2.79 16.34
C LEU A 570 -15.20 2.38 17.31
N ALA A 571 -15.61 2.12 18.54
CA ALA A 571 -14.73 1.57 19.57
C ALA A 571 -15.51 0.62 20.48
N ASP A 572 -14.77 -0.27 21.14
CA ASP A 572 -15.30 -1.06 22.23
C ASP A 572 -15.47 -0.18 23.46
N ARG A 573 -16.49 -0.40 24.26
CA ARG A 573 -16.66 0.28 25.54
C ARG A 573 -15.53 -0.06 26.50
N ALA A 574 -14.98 0.93 27.16
CA ALA A 574 -13.93 0.72 28.16
C ALA A 574 -14.44 0.06 29.43
N GLN A 575 -15.69 0.33 29.79
CA GLN A 575 -16.37 -0.38 30.92
C GLN A 575 -16.96 -1.68 30.37
N SER A 576 -16.30 -2.78 30.72
CA SER A 576 -16.83 -4.13 30.44
C SER A 576 -17.90 -4.53 31.47
N ALA A 577 -18.81 -5.41 31.03
CA ALA A 577 -19.64 -6.12 31.97
C ALA A 577 -18.79 -7.05 32.85
N PRO A 578 -19.26 -7.42 34.05
CA PRO A 578 -18.66 -8.49 34.82
C PRO A 578 -18.54 -9.76 33.96
N ASP A 579 -17.50 -10.57 34.18
CA ASP A 579 -17.27 -11.82 33.42
C ASP A 579 -18.47 -12.76 33.46
N THR A 580 -19.27 -12.67 34.55
CA THR A 580 -20.52 -13.40 34.71
C THR A 580 -21.64 -12.99 33.75
N PHE A 581 -21.50 -11.86 33.02
CA PHE A 581 -22.48 -11.44 32.03
C PHE A 581 -22.53 -12.36 30.80
N GLY A 582 -21.44 -13.06 30.52
CA GLY A 582 -21.36 -14.11 29.49
C GLY A 582 -21.54 -13.65 28.05
N ALA A 583 -21.50 -12.33 27.76
CA ALA A 583 -21.56 -11.79 26.40
C ALA A 583 -20.71 -10.52 26.25
N SER A 584 -20.18 -10.30 25.08
CA SER A 584 -19.47 -9.06 24.73
C SER A 584 -20.45 -8.00 24.22
N PHE A 585 -20.17 -6.74 24.54
CA PHE A 585 -20.92 -5.61 23.98
C PHE A 585 -20.51 -5.35 22.54
N PRO A 586 -21.44 -4.92 21.67
CA PRO A 586 -21.09 -4.45 20.34
C PRO A 586 -20.29 -3.14 20.41
N LYS A 587 -19.51 -2.85 19.35
CA LYS A 587 -18.89 -1.54 19.19
C LYS A 587 -19.92 -0.42 19.08
N GLU A 588 -19.58 0.75 19.59
CA GLU A 588 -20.39 1.95 19.51
C GLU A 588 -19.61 3.12 18.89
N ASN A 589 -20.32 4.18 18.50
CA ASN A 589 -19.76 5.39 17.92
C ASN A 589 -19.19 6.29 19.02
N LEU A 590 -17.98 6.01 19.52
CA LEU A 590 -17.41 6.66 20.70
C LEU A 590 -16.23 7.59 20.38
N ASN A 591 -15.32 7.17 19.52
CA ASN A 591 -14.04 7.85 19.31
C ASN A 591 -14.12 9.00 18.30
N SER A 592 -13.18 9.93 18.40
CA SER A 592 -13.01 11.02 17.45
C SER A 592 -11.54 11.35 17.23
N ASN A 593 -11.22 11.78 16.00
CA ASN A 593 -9.90 12.28 15.63
C ASN A 593 -10.00 13.55 14.76
N ARG A 594 -8.88 14.21 14.60
CA ARG A 594 -8.75 15.39 13.76
C ARG A 594 -7.44 15.34 12.96
N ASN A 595 -7.55 15.59 11.66
CA ASN A 595 -6.40 15.79 10.79
C ASN A 595 -6.40 17.25 10.29
N ARG A 596 -5.30 17.97 10.47
CA ARG A 596 -5.15 19.36 10.01
C ARG A 596 -3.79 19.59 9.39
N GLY A 597 -3.74 20.54 8.49
CA GLY A 597 -2.51 20.85 7.80
C GLY A 597 -2.63 22.01 6.84
N PHE A 598 -1.60 22.20 6.04
CA PHE A 598 -1.56 23.16 4.96
C PHE A 598 -0.84 22.59 3.74
N GLU A 599 -1.17 23.13 2.58
CA GLU A 599 -0.60 22.77 1.28
C GLU A 599 -0.15 24.02 0.56
N ILE A 600 0.96 23.91 -0.14
CA ILE A 600 1.49 24.96 -1.03
C ILE A 600 1.79 24.29 -2.37
N GLU A 601 1.35 24.92 -3.45
CA GLU A 601 1.73 24.56 -4.81
C GLU A 601 2.21 25.82 -5.53
N LEU A 602 3.33 25.72 -6.22
CA LEU A 602 3.90 26.81 -7.01
C LEU A 602 4.26 26.26 -8.39
N GLY A 603 3.85 26.96 -9.42
CA GLY A 603 4.14 26.62 -10.80
C GLY A 603 4.78 27.80 -11.52
N HIS A 604 5.84 27.55 -12.27
CA HIS A 604 6.45 28.51 -13.18
C HIS A 604 6.56 27.92 -14.58
N ARG A 605 6.14 28.68 -15.59
CA ARG A 605 6.29 28.30 -17.00
C ARG A 605 6.94 29.42 -17.79
N GLY A 606 7.83 29.04 -18.71
CA GLY A 606 8.56 29.99 -19.53
C GLY A 606 8.88 29.45 -20.91
N GLN A 607 9.17 30.38 -21.82
CA GLN A 607 9.65 30.09 -23.16
C GLN A 607 10.92 30.92 -23.40
N ILE A 608 11.97 30.29 -23.91
CA ILE A 608 13.24 30.93 -24.28
C ILE A 608 13.42 30.76 -25.77
N GLY A 609 13.37 31.88 -26.48
CA GLY A 609 13.33 31.85 -27.94
C GLY A 609 12.04 31.23 -28.48
N LYS A 610 12.12 30.61 -29.67
CA LYS A 610 10.97 30.00 -30.35
C LYS A 610 10.83 28.51 -30.10
N ASP A 611 11.95 27.85 -29.76
CA ASP A 611 12.06 26.40 -29.80
C ASP A 611 12.12 25.73 -28.41
N PHE A 612 12.41 26.48 -27.34
CA PHE A 612 12.55 25.94 -26.01
C PHE A 612 11.42 26.45 -25.07
N SER A 613 10.64 25.52 -24.53
CA SER A 613 9.67 25.82 -23.48
C SER A 613 9.90 24.91 -22.26
N TYR A 614 9.59 25.43 -21.08
CA TYR A 614 9.74 24.68 -19.86
C TYR A 614 8.63 25.00 -18.84
N SER A 615 8.37 24.06 -17.95
CA SER A 615 7.55 24.26 -16.77
C SER A 615 8.19 23.58 -15.55
N VAL A 616 8.09 24.25 -14.42
CA VAL A 616 8.54 23.76 -13.12
C VAL A 616 7.35 23.88 -12.18
N SER A 617 6.96 22.79 -11.52
CA SER A 617 5.92 22.80 -10.49
C SER A 617 6.46 22.14 -9.24
N ALA A 618 6.34 22.83 -8.11
CA ALA A 618 6.72 22.32 -6.79
C ALA A 618 5.50 22.28 -5.90
N ASN A 619 5.39 21.25 -5.08
CA ASN A 619 4.35 21.15 -4.08
C ASN A 619 4.91 20.71 -2.72
N PHE A 620 4.23 21.16 -1.68
CA PHE A 620 4.54 20.84 -0.29
C PHE A 620 3.24 20.63 0.47
N THR A 621 3.18 19.60 1.29
CA THR A 621 2.04 19.30 2.17
C THR A 621 2.55 18.97 3.56
N TYR A 622 1.95 19.59 4.56
CA TYR A 622 2.06 19.17 5.95
C TYR A 622 0.67 18.78 6.45
N ALA A 623 0.53 17.56 6.95
CA ALA A 623 -0.73 17.03 7.47
C ALA A 623 -0.46 16.18 8.70
N ARG A 624 -1.23 16.37 9.77
CA ARG A 624 -1.04 15.63 11.01
C ARG A 624 -2.34 15.25 11.66
N GLU A 625 -2.47 13.97 11.98
CA GLU A 625 -3.61 13.43 12.70
C GLU A 625 -3.39 13.48 14.21
N ARG A 626 -4.46 13.80 14.93
CA ARG A 626 -4.51 13.85 16.39
C ARG A 626 -5.78 13.17 16.87
N SER A 627 -5.65 12.27 17.83
CA SER A 627 -6.81 11.73 18.56
C SER A 627 -7.43 12.84 19.42
N LEU A 628 -8.73 13.01 19.37
CA LEU A 628 -9.45 13.99 20.21
C LEU A 628 -10.08 13.30 21.42
N HIS A 629 -10.84 12.27 21.16
CA HIS A 629 -11.40 11.41 22.19
C HIS A 629 -11.13 9.95 21.85
N VAL A 630 -10.71 9.19 22.83
CA VAL A 630 -10.46 7.75 22.73
C VAL A 630 -11.09 7.10 23.96
N GLU A 631 -12.05 6.24 23.72
CA GLU A 631 -12.67 5.46 24.79
C GLU A 631 -11.61 4.61 25.50
N HIS A 632 -11.51 4.72 26.81
CA HIS A 632 -10.52 4.01 27.63
C HIS A 632 -11.00 3.85 29.07
N ALA A 633 -10.49 2.82 29.75
CA ALA A 633 -10.67 2.67 31.19
C ALA A 633 -9.95 3.80 31.96
N GLU A 634 -10.35 4.03 33.21
CA GLU A 634 -9.68 4.99 34.07
C GLU A 634 -8.18 4.64 34.22
N TYR A 635 -7.33 5.63 34.12
CA TYR A 635 -5.89 5.46 34.30
C TYR A 635 -5.57 5.19 35.76
N THR A 636 -4.73 4.19 36.02
CA THR A 636 -4.36 3.79 37.39
C THR A 636 -3.38 4.77 38.06
N SER A 637 -2.66 5.56 37.26
CA SER A 637 -1.67 6.55 37.72
C SER A 637 -1.41 7.62 36.70
N SER A 638 -0.70 8.68 37.09
CA SER A 638 -0.22 9.73 36.17
C SER A 638 0.77 9.20 35.14
N MET A 639 1.60 8.22 35.52
CA MET A 639 2.54 7.55 34.63
C MET A 639 1.79 6.66 33.60
N ASP A 640 0.77 5.91 34.02
CA ASP A 640 -0.11 5.19 33.13
C ASP A 640 -0.77 6.12 32.11
N ARG A 641 -1.33 7.23 32.57
CA ARG A 641 -1.87 8.25 31.68
C ARG A 641 -0.81 8.85 30.73
N TRP A 642 0.43 9.02 31.19
CA TRP A 642 1.53 9.50 30.36
C TRP A 642 1.86 8.51 29.24
N LEU A 643 2.01 7.24 29.57
CA LEU A 643 2.39 6.20 28.59
C LEU A 643 1.26 5.79 27.66
N ASN A 644 0.04 5.62 28.19
CA ASN A 644 -1.07 4.99 27.48
C ASN A 644 -2.17 5.97 27.04
N GLY A 645 -2.20 7.19 27.61
CA GLY A 645 -3.19 8.20 27.23
C GLY A 645 -3.01 8.64 25.78
N LYS A 646 -4.07 8.48 24.99
CA LYS A 646 -4.08 8.83 23.55
C LYS A 646 -4.80 10.14 23.26
N GLU A 647 -5.61 10.65 24.18
CA GLU A 647 -6.38 11.87 23.99
C GLU A 647 -5.49 13.10 23.82
N ASN A 648 -5.87 13.94 22.86
CA ASN A 648 -5.16 15.15 22.50
C ASN A 648 -3.69 14.92 22.09
N ARG A 649 -3.34 13.68 21.66
CA ARG A 649 -2.01 13.33 21.16
C ARG A 649 -2.03 13.04 19.67
N ASN A 650 -0.88 13.19 19.04
CA ASN A 650 -0.71 12.79 17.66
C ASN A 650 -0.83 11.26 17.54
N SER A 651 -1.51 10.80 16.51
CA SER A 651 -1.64 9.37 16.20
C SER A 651 -0.29 8.81 15.74
N ASN A 652 -0.10 7.50 15.91
CA ASN A 652 1.05 6.76 15.40
C ASN A 652 2.43 7.24 15.90
N VAL A 653 2.50 7.68 17.16
CA VAL A 653 3.76 8.06 17.82
C VAL A 653 4.41 6.83 18.43
N MET A 654 5.73 6.67 18.22
CA MET A 654 6.52 5.62 18.83
C MET A 654 7.05 6.06 20.19
N TRP A 655 6.96 5.15 21.16
CA TRP A 655 7.49 5.34 22.52
C TRP A 655 8.81 4.61 22.64
N LEU A 656 9.92 5.38 22.68
CA LEU A 656 11.27 4.87 22.63
C LEU A 656 12.04 5.23 23.91
N TYR A 657 13.06 4.42 24.22
CA TYR A 657 14.07 4.80 25.18
C TYR A 657 15.03 5.80 24.57
N LYS A 658 15.38 6.83 25.30
CA LYS A 658 16.49 7.70 24.92
C LYS A 658 17.81 7.01 25.19
N TYR A 659 18.76 7.19 24.29
CA TYR A 659 20.13 6.74 24.47
C TYR A 659 21.10 7.89 24.12
N ASP A 660 22.29 7.86 24.71
CA ASP A 660 23.35 8.85 24.50
C ASP A 660 24.69 8.22 24.13
N GLY A 661 24.68 7.18 23.32
CA GLY A 661 25.84 6.49 22.82
C GLY A 661 25.93 5.03 23.29
N GLN A 662 27.11 4.47 23.27
CA GLN A 662 27.40 3.08 23.62
C GLN A 662 28.38 3.03 24.79
N TYR A 663 28.26 2.01 25.63
CA TYR A 663 29.27 1.74 26.66
C TYR A 663 30.57 1.30 25.99
N THR A 664 31.71 1.83 26.46
CA THR A 664 33.04 1.60 25.86
C THR A 664 33.92 0.66 26.68
N SER A 665 33.56 0.41 27.95
CA SER A 665 34.29 -0.52 28.83
C SER A 665 33.32 -1.20 29.80
N LEU A 666 33.78 -2.30 30.39
CA LEU A 666 33.05 -3.04 31.41
C LEU A 666 32.84 -2.24 32.70
N GLU A 667 33.80 -1.41 33.07
CA GLU A 667 33.74 -0.58 34.30
C GLU A 667 32.54 0.38 34.30
N GLN A 668 32.14 0.85 33.13
CA GLN A 668 30.99 1.78 33.01
C GLN A 668 29.68 1.14 33.46
N TYR A 669 29.60 -0.19 33.48
CA TYR A 669 28.40 -0.90 33.93
C TYR A 669 28.22 -0.95 35.43
N GLU A 670 29.30 -0.72 36.21
CA GLU A 670 29.23 -0.69 37.68
C GLU A 670 28.34 0.42 38.22
N THR A 671 28.30 1.56 37.53
CA THR A 671 27.51 2.72 37.89
C THR A 671 26.32 2.93 36.99
N ALA A 672 26.09 2.11 36.01
CA ALA A 672 24.98 2.22 35.06
C ALA A 672 23.64 1.83 35.71
N PRO A 673 22.53 2.48 35.30
CA PRO A 673 21.20 2.02 35.70
C PRO A 673 21.01 0.52 35.39
N LEU A 674 20.31 -0.17 36.26
CA LEU A 674 19.98 -1.58 36.03
C LEU A 674 18.98 -1.70 34.87
N ILE A 675 19.38 -2.41 33.86
CA ILE A 675 18.54 -2.63 32.71
C ILE A 675 17.91 -4.02 32.84
N GLY A 676 16.62 -4.12 32.86
CA GLY A 676 15.68 -5.21 33.04
C GLY A 676 16.21 -6.65 33.16
N GLY A 677 15.60 -7.45 34.04
CA GLY A 677 15.86 -8.86 34.21
C GLY A 677 16.67 -9.18 35.48
N ASN A 678 16.70 -10.46 35.85
CA ASN A 678 17.26 -10.94 37.10
C ASN A 678 18.83 -10.90 37.15
N LEU A 679 19.47 -10.66 36.04
CA LEU A 679 20.94 -10.69 35.93
C LEU A 679 21.62 -9.33 36.07
N GLY A 680 20.85 -8.26 36.13
CA GLY A 680 21.40 -6.91 36.16
C GLY A 680 22.30 -6.64 34.94
N ASN A 681 23.39 -5.87 35.17
CA ASN A 681 24.33 -5.48 34.11
C ASN A 681 25.51 -6.43 33.93
N SER A 682 25.57 -7.56 34.67
CA SER A 682 26.74 -8.47 34.69
C SER A 682 27.04 -9.16 33.37
N LYS A 683 26.09 -9.21 32.46
CA LYS A 683 26.24 -9.81 31.14
C LYS A 683 26.43 -8.80 30.01
N MET A 684 26.52 -7.52 30.34
CA MET A 684 26.69 -6.47 29.35
C MET A 684 28.10 -6.46 28.76
N LEU A 685 28.21 -6.09 27.49
CA LEU A 685 29.50 -5.98 26.79
C LEU A 685 29.68 -4.56 26.22
N PRO A 686 30.94 -4.13 26.05
CA PRO A 686 31.18 -2.89 25.29
C PRO A 686 30.46 -2.87 23.96
N GLY A 687 29.97 -1.68 23.59
CA GLY A 687 29.12 -1.50 22.42
C GLY A 687 27.61 -1.53 22.69
N SER A 688 27.16 -2.01 23.84
CA SER A 688 25.75 -1.94 24.21
C SER A 688 25.28 -0.49 24.34
N TYR A 689 24.01 -0.22 23.98
CA TYR A 689 23.46 1.14 24.00
C TYR A 689 23.26 1.63 25.43
N ARG A 690 23.71 2.85 25.70
CA ARG A 690 23.55 3.50 27.00
C ARG A 690 22.20 4.21 27.06
N LEU A 691 21.23 3.54 27.70
CA LEU A 691 19.87 4.06 27.88
C LEU A 691 19.82 5.02 29.06
N LEU A 692 18.98 6.06 28.94
CA LEU A 692 18.83 7.08 29.97
C LEU A 692 17.71 6.70 30.95
N ASP A 693 18.03 6.68 32.23
CA ASP A 693 17.08 6.63 33.33
C ASP A 693 16.46 8.02 33.51
N LEU A 694 15.25 8.20 33.01
CA LEU A 694 14.58 9.50 32.96
C LEU A 694 13.81 9.84 34.23
N ASN A 695 13.44 8.83 35.01
CA ASN A 695 12.74 9.02 36.27
C ASN A 695 13.68 8.98 37.50
N GLY A 696 14.94 8.58 37.32
CA GLY A 696 15.97 8.54 38.35
C GLY A 696 15.80 7.42 39.37
N ASP A 697 15.09 6.35 39.00
CA ASP A 697 14.84 5.22 39.93
C ASP A 697 15.98 4.18 39.96
N GLY A 698 17.04 4.38 39.16
CA GLY A 698 18.18 3.50 39.01
C GLY A 698 17.90 2.28 38.13
N ARG A 699 16.80 2.26 37.42
CA ARG A 699 16.37 1.15 36.55
C ARG A 699 15.85 1.68 35.21
N ILE A 700 16.16 0.96 34.14
CA ILE A 700 15.56 1.21 32.84
C ILE A 700 14.34 0.30 32.66
N ASN A 701 13.17 0.91 32.50
CA ASN A 701 11.90 0.21 32.32
C ASN A 701 10.93 1.03 31.44
N SER A 702 9.68 0.60 31.33
CA SER A 702 8.69 1.29 30.47
C SER A 702 8.43 2.73 30.85
N SER A 703 8.74 3.13 32.10
CA SER A 703 8.57 4.51 32.58
C SER A 703 9.58 5.50 32.00
N ASP A 704 10.70 4.99 31.44
CA ASP A 704 11.74 5.80 30.80
C ASP A 704 11.51 6.09 29.32
N ARG A 705 10.40 5.56 28.76
CA ARG A 705 10.08 5.81 27.36
C ARG A 705 9.49 7.21 27.14
N VAL A 706 9.85 7.77 25.99
CA VAL A 706 9.32 9.07 25.52
C VAL A 706 8.82 8.95 24.08
N PRO A 707 7.87 9.81 23.67
CA PRO A 707 7.38 9.81 22.30
C PRO A 707 8.40 10.50 21.39
N GLU A 708 9.02 9.80 20.44
CA GLU A 708 10.03 10.39 19.56
C GLU A 708 9.64 10.36 18.09
N PHE A 709 9.36 9.18 17.54
CA PHE A 709 9.18 9.01 16.10
C PHE A 709 7.76 8.58 15.73
N TRP A 710 7.41 8.82 14.47
CA TRP A 710 6.18 8.30 13.89
C TRP A 710 6.37 6.82 13.59
N ALA A 711 5.33 6.04 13.86
CA ALA A 711 5.31 4.64 13.51
C ALA A 711 5.36 4.45 12.00
N THR A 712 5.92 3.36 11.58
CA THR A 712 5.86 2.87 10.22
C THR A 712 4.42 2.54 9.81
N GLY A 713 4.13 2.57 8.53
CA GLY A 713 2.76 2.42 8.03
C GLY A 713 1.89 3.66 8.21
N ALA A 714 2.32 4.64 8.98
CA ALA A 714 1.66 5.93 9.09
C ALA A 714 1.81 6.74 7.79
N ASN A 715 0.81 7.58 7.52
CA ASN A 715 0.96 8.58 6.47
C ASN A 715 2.06 9.58 6.87
N PRO A 716 3.08 9.81 6.03
CA PRO A 716 4.11 10.79 6.31
C PRO A 716 3.48 12.17 6.53
N PRO A 717 3.81 12.88 7.62
CA PRO A 717 3.23 14.19 7.88
C PRO A 717 3.75 15.27 6.92
N ILE A 718 4.93 15.09 6.36
CA ILE A 718 5.54 15.98 5.39
C ILE A 718 5.68 15.26 4.07
N GLN A 719 5.16 15.87 3.01
CA GLN A 719 5.22 15.37 1.64
C GLN A 719 5.61 16.51 0.71
N TYR A 720 6.47 16.24 -0.26
CA TYR A 720 6.91 17.22 -1.24
C TYR A 720 7.15 16.58 -2.61
N GLY A 721 6.96 17.38 -3.63
CA GLY A 721 7.17 16.95 -5.01
C GLY A 721 7.69 18.09 -5.87
N LEU A 722 8.43 17.73 -6.92
CA LEU A 722 8.92 18.65 -7.95
C LEU A 722 8.73 17.99 -9.30
N THR A 723 8.00 18.67 -10.19
CA THR A 723 7.83 18.26 -11.58
C THR A 723 8.57 19.22 -12.48
N LEU A 724 9.41 18.70 -13.36
CA LEU A 724 10.13 19.45 -14.39
C LEU A 724 9.68 18.92 -15.74
N ALA A 725 9.22 19.81 -16.62
CA ALA A 725 8.94 19.48 -17.99
C ALA A 725 9.63 20.48 -18.91
N ALA A 726 10.20 20.01 -20.01
CA ALA A 726 10.85 20.84 -21.01
C ALA A 726 10.60 20.29 -22.40
N SER A 727 10.53 21.16 -23.39
CA SER A 727 10.53 20.77 -24.80
C SER A 727 11.50 21.65 -25.60
N TYR A 728 12.26 20.99 -26.46
CA TYR A 728 13.17 21.65 -27.39
C TYR A 728 13.02 21.05 -28.78
N LYS A 729 12.44 21.81 -29.71
CA LYS A 729 12.09 21.32 -31.08
C LYS A 729 11.25 20.04 -31.00
N ASN A 730 11.81 18.92 -31.41
CA ASN A 730 11.14 17.63 -31.45
C ASN A 730 11.37 16.79 -30.17
N PHE A 731 12.23 17.23 -29.26
CA PHE A 731 12.51 16.55 -28.00
C PHE A 731 11.57 17.05 -26.89
N ASP A 732 11.16 16.14 -26.03
CA ASP A 732 10.47 16.45 -24.79
C ASP A 732 11.13 15.71 -23.61
N LEU A 733 11.11 16.34 -22.43
CA LEU A 733 11.60 15.82 -21.18
C LEU A 733 10.54 16.02 -20.11
N ASN A 734 10.24 14.97 -19.33
CA ASN A 734 9.44 15.04 -18.12
C ASN A 734 10.19 14.36 -16.98
N MET A 735 10.21 14.99 -15.80
CA MET A 735 10.79 14.45 -14.58
C MET A 735 9.87 14.72 -13.41
N LEU A 736 9.66 13.70 -12.57
CA LEU A 736 8.90 13.80 -11.32
C LEU A 736 9.79 13.35 -10.16
N PHE A 737 10.02 14.26 -9.23
CA PHE A 737 10.62 13.97 -7.93
C PHE A 737 9.51 13.92 -6.88
N GLN A 738 9.58 12.93 -6.01
CA GLN A 738 8.69 12.77 -4.87
C GLN A 738 9.51 12.50 -3.62
N GLY A 739 9.11 13.09 -2.51
CA GLY A 739 9.73 12.86 -1.21
C GLY A 739 8.75 12.93 -0.08
N ALA A 740 9.14 12.35 1.04
CA ALA A 740 8.41 12.38 2.30
C ALA A 740 9.36 12.45 3.49
N SER A 741 8.86 12.92 4.63
CA SER A 741 9.64 13.05 5.86
C SER A 741 8.76 12.98 7.10
N GLY A 742 9.40 12.89 8.27
CA GLY A 742 8.73 12.89 9.57
C GLY A 742 8.15 11.55 10.00
N TYR A 743 8.61 10.44 9.41
CA TYR A 743 8.25 9.08 9.80
C TYR A 743 9.48 8.18 9.83
N SER A 744 9.34 7.02 10.45
CA SER A 744 10.40 6.02 10.59
C SER A 744 9.95 4.68 10.01
N ILE A 745 10.91 3.85 9.63
CA ILE A 745 10.70 2.47 9.20
C ILE A 745 11.53 1.58 10.10
N GLY A 746 10.88 0.64 10.80
CA GLY A 746 11.54 -0.46 11.46
C GLY A 746 12.08 -1.45 10.44
N TYR A 747 13.36 -1.74 10.50
CA TYR A 747 13.95 -2.64 9.53
C TYR A 747 14.67 -3.83 10.16
N ALA A 748 14.79 -3.86 11.45
CA ALA A 748 15.42 -4.98 12.16
C ALA A 748 14.36 -5.85 12.83
N ASN A 749 14.44 -7.13 12.57
CA ASN A 749 13.78 -8.16 13.35
C ASN A 749 14.85 -9.15 13.81
N ASP A 750 14.97 -9.34 15.11
CA ASP A 750 16.01 -10.14 15.75
C ASP A 750 16.09 -11.56 15.20
N ASP A 751 14.93 -12.16 14.93
CA ASP A 751 14.84 -13.53 14.45
C ASP A 751 15.32 -13.71 13.00
N VAL A 752 15.29 -12.63 12.22
CA VAL A 752 15.61 -12.66 10.79
C VAL A 752 17.07 -12.29 10.54
N TRP A 753 17.63 -11.43 11.38
CA TRP A 753 18.89 -10.78 11.05
C TRP A 753 20.09 -11.27 11.87
N GLY A 754 19.89 -12.33 12.67
CA GLY A 754 20.99 -12.94 13.42
C GLY A 754 21.44 -12.15 14.64
N TYR A 755 20.68 -11.12 15.00
CA TYR A 755 21.00 -10.27 16.13
C TYR A 755 20.31 -10.69 17.42
N GLY A 756 20.13 -11.95 17.66
CA GLY A 756 19.65 -12.45 18.95
C GLY A 756 18.31 -13.15 18.92
N GLY A 757 18.33 -14.38 18.65
CA GLY A 757 17.24 -15.31 18.91
C GLY A 757 17.78 -16.69 19.25
N LYS A 758 17.15 -17.40 20.14
CA LYS A 758 17.48 -18.81 20.48
C LYS A 758 17.31 -19.76 19.30
N THR A 759 16.79 -19.29 18.23
CA THR A 759 16.58 -20.07 17.03
C THR A 759 17.63 -19.61 16.04
N ASN A 760 18.67 -20.33 15.83
CA ASN A 760 19.70 -20.21 14.80
C ASN A 760 19.14 -20.00 13.38
N LYS A 761 18.16 -19.09 13.24
CA LYS A 761 17.30 -19.02 12.07
C LYS A 761 17.67 -17.90 11.11
N SER A 762 18.74 -17.16 11.39
CA SER A 762 19.08 -16.04 10.54
C SER A 762 20.55 -16.04 10.15
N TYR A 763 20.78 -15.96 8.87
CA TYR A 763 22.09 -15.70 8.32
C TYR A 763 22.42 -14.21 8.51
N LEU A 764 23.62 -13.89 8.95
CA LEU A 764 23.98 -12.53 9.34
C LEU A 764 24.01 -11.60 8.12
N ILE A 765 23.32 -10.46 8.22
CA ILE A 765 23.41 -9.41 7.22
C ILE A 765 24.82 -8.79 7.24
N ALA A 766 25.37 -8.54 6.07
CA ALA A 766 26.72 -8.04 5.89
C ALA A 766 27.04 -6.74 6.65
N LYS A 767 26.06 -5.83 6.79
CA LYS A 767 26.25 -4.58 7.53
C LYS A 767 26.55 -4.76 9.03
N TYR A 768 26.14 -5.89 9.64
CA TYR A 768 26.40 -6.17 11.05
C TYR A 768 27.85 -6.63 11.32
N VAL A 769 28.67 -6.75 10.29
CA VAL A 769 30.12 -6.90 10.44
C VAL A 769 30.74 -5.64 11.10
N ASP A 770 30.14 -4.46 10.89
CA ASP A 770 30.48 -3.19 11.56
C ASP A 770 29.90 -3.15 12.98
N ARG A 771 30.43 -3.97 13.86
CA ARG A 771 30.00 -4.16 15.25
C ARG A 771 31.13 -3.93 16.22
N TRP A 772 30.82 -3.72 17.48
CA TRP A 772 31.81 -3.82 18.55
C TRP A 772 32.27 -5.25 18.71
N HIS A 773 33.57 -5.49 18.77
CA HIS A 773 34.16 -6.81 18.98
C HIS A 773 35.52 -6.70 19.65
N PRO A 774 36.03 -7.76 20.37
CA PRO A 774 37.41 -7.81 20.81
C PRO A 774 38.38 -7.65 19.64
N ALA A 775 39.48 -6.92 19.86
CA ALA A 775 40.52 -6.73 18.83
C ALA A 775 41.06 -8.09 18.35
N ASN A 776 41.21 -9.02 19.26
CA ASN A 776 41.39 -10.44 18.95
C ASN A 776 40.07 -11.14 19.31
N ILE A 777 39.34 -11.64 18.33
CA ILE A 777 38.06 -12.27 18.54
C ILE A 777 38.10 -13.56 19.40
N THR A 778 39.26 -14.07 19.73
CA THR A 778 39.43 -15.19 20.62
C THR A 778 39.59 -14.80 22.09
N ASP A 779 39.80 -13.52 22.40
CA ASP A 779 39.92 -13.04 23.77
C ASP A 779 38.60 -13.18 24.54
N ASP A 780 38.69 -13.31 25.85
CA ASP A 780 37.52 -13.35 26.73
C ASP A 780 36.85 -11.96 26.75
N PRO A 781 35.60 -11.82 26.26
CA PRO A 781 34.93 -10.54 26.20
C PRO A 781 34.59 -9.93 27.57
N TYR A 782 34.67 -10.73 28.66
CA TYR A 782 34.40 -10.31 30.05
C TYR A 782 35.67 -9.99 30.82
N ASN A 783 36.85 -10.18 30.24
CA ASN A 783 38.10 -9.78 30.87
C ASN A 783 38.29 -8.25 30.71
N PRO A 784 38.42 -7.47 31.80
CA PRO A 784 38.62 -6.03 31.72
C PRO A 784 39.84 -5.60 30.88
N ALA A 785 40.85 -6.50 30.72
CA ALA A 785 42.03 -6.22 29.90
C ALA A 785 41.81 -6.39 28.41
N THR A 786 40.69 -6.98 27.98
CA THR A 786 40.37 -7.17 26.57
C THR A 786 40.22 -5.83 25.84
N GLN A 787 41.00 -5.66 24.77
CA GLN A 787 40.93 -4.48 23.91
C GLN A 787 39.76 -4.64 22.94
N TRP A 788 38.94 -3.58 22.79
CA TRP A 788 37.77 -3.59 21.93
C TRP A 788 37.96 -2.71 20.72
N VAL A 789 37.45 -3.16 19.59
CA VAL A 789 37.31 -2.37 18.37
C VAL A 789 35.86 -1.85 18.31
N ALA A 790 35.74 -0.53 18.19
CA ALA A 790 34.43 0.13 18.09
C ALA A 790 33.79 -0.12 16.71
N GLY A 791 32.49 -0.36 16.70
CA GLY A 791 31.65 -0.46 15.51
C GLY A 791 30.33 0.28 15.69
N TYR A 792 29.53 0.32 14.65
CA TYR A 792 28.21 0.97 14.71
C TYR A 792 27.20 0.15 15.53
N TYR A 793 27.23 -1.18 15.39
CA TYR A 793 26.32 -2.09 16.09
C TYR A 793 26.98 -2.63 17.38
N PRO A 794 26.18 -3.06 18.38
CA PRO A 794 26.70 -3.72 19.58
C PRO A 794 27.43 -5.03 19.26
N ALA A 795 28.06 -5.62 20.24
CA ALA A 795 28.67 -6.95 20.13
C ALA A 795 27.59 -8.01 19.81
N LEU A 796 27.91 -8.97 18.93
CA LEU A 796 27.01 -10.04 18.53
C LEU A 796 26.67 -10.98 19.65
N ARG A 797 25.41 -11.41 19.76
CA ARG A 797 24.92 -12.35 20.77
C ARG A 797 23.79 -13.21 20.23
N HIS A 798 23.62 -14.43 20.78
CA HIS A 798 22.47 -15.29 20.50
C HIS A 798 21.27 -14.93 21.35
N ASN A 799 21.48 -14.45 22.56
CA ASN A 799 20.43 -14.35 23.55
C ASN A 799 20.34 -12.97 24.16
N PHE A 800 19.78 -12.04 23.40
CA PHE A 800 19.48 -10.71 23.91
C PHE A 800 18.38 -10.67 24.97
N SER A 801 17.61 -11.76 25.16
CA SER A 801 16.50 -11.76 26.10
C SER A 801 16.91 -11.66 27.57
N ASN A 802 18.17 -11.98 27.89
CA ASN A 802 18.70 -11.96 29.25
C ASN A 802 19.70 -10.83 29.48
N THR A 803 19.95 -10.01 28.50
CA THR A 803 20.75 -8.82 28.58
C THR A 803 19.85 -7.65 28.25
N SER A 804 20.16 -6.61 28.79
CA SER A 804 19.40 -5.39 28.70
C SER A 804 19.62 -4.59 27.42
N ASP A 805 20.33 -5.14 26.48
CA ASP A 805 20.15 -4.73 25.08
C ASP A 805 18.72 -5.04 24.63
N ASN A 806 17.91 -5.39 25.60
CA ASN A 806 16.49 -5.68 25.56
C ASN A 806 15.59 -4.64 24.92
N GLY A 807 16.09 -3.50 24.61
CA GLY A 807 15.41 -2.68 23.63
C GLY A 807 15.21 -3.39 22.31
N SER A 808 15.91 -4.48 22.15
CA SER A 808 16.01 -5.15 20.87
C SER A 808 14.93 -6.17 20.59
N ARG A 809 14.46 -6.93 21.51
CA ARG A 809 13.61 -8.08 21.18
C ARG A 809 12.29 -7.70 20.49
N TRP A 810 11.85 -6.47 20.67
CA TRP A 810 10.70 -5.91 20.01
C TRP A 810 11.08 -4.63 19.24
N ASN A 811 12.38 -4.41 19.04
CA ASN A 811 13.05 -3.61 18.03
C ASN A 811 12.72 -2.16 17.91
N TYR A 812 11.81 -1.70 18.69
CA TYR A 812 11.32 -0.34 18.63
C TYR A 812 11.63 0.41 19.91
N GLY A 813 12.56 -0.15 20.72
CA GLY A 813 12.95 0.47 21.96
C GLY A 813 13.84 1.69 21.80
N ILE A 814 14.64 1.75 20.71
CA ILE A 814 15.58 2.85 20.44
C ILE A 814 15.60 3.22 18.96
N SER A 815 15.96 4.47 18.69
CA SER A 815 15.94 5.05 17.35
C SER A 815 16.93 4.46 16.34
N VAL A 816 17.95 3.76 16.81
CA VAL A 816 18.91 3.04 15.93
C VAL A 816 18.21 2.03 15.04
N TRP A 817 17.22 1.31 15.60
CA TRP A 817 16.43 0.30 14.87
C TRP A 817 15.23 0.88 14.12
N LEU A 818 15.01 2.18 14.29
CA LEU A 818 13.92 2.94 13.67
C LEU A 818 14.45 4.17 12.94
N PRO A 819 15.30 4.00 11.92
CA PRO A 819 15.84 5.13 11.19
C PRO A 819 14.72 5.96 10.56
N GLN A 820 14.90 7.27 10.58
CA GLN A 820 13.99 8.18 9.89
C GLN A 820 13.99 7.91 8.38
N ALA A 821 12.80 7.76 7.83
CA ALA A 821 12.57 7.44 6.43
C ALA A 821 12.41 8.70 5.55
N THR A 822 13.19 9.75 5.84
CA THR A 822 13.24 10.93 4.97
C THR A 822 13.90 10.56 3.65
N TYR A 823 13.23 10.85 2.53
CA TYR A 823 13.78 10.58 1.21
C TYR A 823 13.35 11.60 0.17
N LEU A 824 14.15 11.70 -0.90
CA LEU A 824 13.81 12.33 -2.18
C LEU A 824 14.12 11.34 -3.29
N ARG A 825 13.16 11.06 -4.15
CA ARG A 825 13.27 10.07 -5.23
C ARG A 825 12.94 10.69 -6.58
N LEU A 826 13.77 10.42 -7.59
CA LEU A 826 13.40 10.60 -9.00
C LEU A 826 12.42 9.47 -9.36
N LYS A 827 11.11 9.78 -9.16
CA LYS A 827 10.01 8.82 -9.26
C LYS A 827 9.76 8.39 -10.69
N SER A 828 9.81 9.33 -11.62
CA SER A 828 9.78 9.06 -13.06
C SER A 828 10.60 10.06 -13.84
N MET A 829 11.18 9.60 -14.95
CA MET A 829 11.83 10.43 -15.95
C MET A 829 11.50 9.86 -17.33
N GLU A 830 11.15 10.74 -18.28
CA GLU A 830 10.91 10.37 -19.67
C GLU A 830 11.55 11.38 -20.60
N ILE A 831 12.25 10.87 -21.61
CA ILE A 831 12.79 11.65 -22.74
C ILE A 831 12.16 11.10 -24.00
N GLY A 832 11.47 11.96 -24.76
CA GLY A 832 10.79 11.62 -26.00
C GLY A 832 11.36 12.37 -27.20
N TYR A 833 11.25 11.76 -28.38
CA TYR A 833 11.54 12.36 -29.66
C TYR A 833 10.40 12.14 -30.63
N ASN A 834 9.79 13.23 -31.07
CA ASN A 834 8.74 13.23 -32.08
C ASN A 834 9.35 13.21 -33.47
N LEU A 835 9.08 12.20 -34.25
CA LEU A 835 9.62 12.08 -35.61
C LEU A 835 9.10 13.20 -36.52
N PRO A 836 9.92 13.76 -37.38
CA PRO A 836 9.53 14.89 -38.25
C PRO A 836 8.35 14.54 -39.15
N LYS A 837 7.37 15.45 -39.27
CA LYS A 837 6.16 15.26 -40.09
C LYS A 837 6.45 14.92 -41.55
N SER A 838 7.55 15.48 -42.11
CA SER A 838 7.97 15.18 -43.48
C SER A 838 8.40 13.72 -43.68
N PHE A 839 9.06 13.14 -42.68
CA PHE A 839 9.43 11.72 -42.69
C PHE A 839 8.19 10.84 -42.53
N MET A 840 7.29 11.19 -41.61
CA MET A 840 6.07 10.44 -41.37
C MET A 840 5.19 10.32 -42.62
N LYS A 841 4.98 11.41 -43.32
CA LYS A 841 4.22 11.41 -44.58
C LYS A 841 4.81 10.48 -45.67
N ARG A 842 6.13 10.30 -45.71
CA ARG A 842 6.78 9.37 -46.68
C ARG A 842 6.50 7.92 -46.42
N ILE A 843 6.27 7.54 -45.13
CA ILE A 843 5.99 6.18 -44.74
C ILE A 843 4.50 5.94 -44.44
N GLY A 844 3.64 6.89 -44.79
CA GLY A 844 2.16 6.74 -44.67
C GLY A 844 1.61 6.83 -43.25
N LEU A 845 2.38 7.39 -42.30
CA LEU A 845 1.98 7.58 -40.92
C LEU A 845 1.61 9.03 -40.61
N ASN A 846 0.67 9.23 -39.70
CA ASN A 846 0.30 10.57 -39.22
C ASN A 846 1.35 11.14 -38.26
N SER A 847 1.79 10.33 -37.26
CA SER A 847 2.83 10.70 -36.32
C SER A 847 3.46 9.47 -35.68
N ALA A 848 4.71 9.58 -35.25
CA ALA A 848 5.35 8.60 -34.38
C ALA A 848 6.24 9.32 -33.37
N ARG A 849 6.26 8.78 -32.14
CA ARG A 849 7.12 9.22 -31.05
C ARG A 849 7.87 8.04 -30.49
N ILE A 850 9.17 8.15 -30.34
CA ILE A 850 10.03 7.18 -29.66
C ILE A 850 10.42 7.82 -28.33
N PHE A 851 10.45 7.03 -27.27
CA PHE A 851 10.83 7.53 -25.96
C PHE A 851 11.56 6.49 -25.13
N VAL A 852 12.35 6.97 -24.18
CA VAL A 852 12.91 6.18 -23.10
C VAL A 852 12.38 6.75 -21.79
N ASN A 853 11.95 5.89 -20.90
CA ASN A 853 11.54 6.29 -19.58
C ASN A 853 12.04 5.33 -18.50
N GLY A 854 12.00 5.79 -17.27
CA GLY A 854 12.31 4.96 -16.12
C GLY A 854 11.59 5.43 -14.87
N SER A 855 11.42 4.53 -13.93
CA SER A 855 10.84 4.82 -12.61
C SER A 855 11.79 4.45 -11.48
N ASN A 856 11.67 5.16 -10.34
CA ASN A 856 12.49 4.95 -9.15
C ASN A 856 14.01 4.99 -9.42
N LEU A 857 14.46 5.84 -10.36
CA LEU A 857 15.83 5.83 -10.90
C LEU A 857 16.89 6.19 -9.87
N LEU A 858 16.62 7.19 -9.03
CA LEU A 858 17.53 7.67 -7.98
C LEU A 858 16.75 7.86 -6.70
N THR A 859 17.32 7.44 -5.58
CA THR A 859 16.75 7.64 -4.25
C THR A 859 17.83 8.19 -3.32
N PHE A 860 17.56 9.34 -2.72
CA PHE A 860 18.37 9.94 -1.67
C PHE A 860 17.64 9.71 -0.35
N CYS A 861 18.22 8.95 0.57
CA CYS A 861 17.60 8.60 1.85
C CYS A 861 18.67 8.37 2.92
N ASN A 862 18.21 8.08 4.15
CA ASN A 862 19.09 7.67 5.23
C ASN A 862 19.92 6.45 4.81
N LYS A 863 21.24 6.46 5.11
CA LYS A 863 22.17 5.37 4.79
C LYS A 863 21.68 4.01 5.28
N ALA A 864 21.06 3.96 6.46
CA ALA A 864 20.52 2.73 7.05
C ALA A 864 19.38 2.12 6.23
N LEU A 865 18.66 2.92 5.42
CA LEU A 865 17.53 2.46 4.59
C LEU A 865 17.88 2.28 3.11
N LYS A 866 19.14 2.43 2.73
CA LYS A 866 19.55 2.34 1.33
C LYS A 866 19.18 0.98 0.71
N ASP A 867 19.35 -0.10 1.46
CA ASP A 867 19.09 -1.46 1.01
C ASP A 867 17.66 -1.93 1.35
N ALA A 868 17.02 -1.27 2.32
CA ALA A 868 15.64 -1.56 2.72
C ALA A 868 14.57 -0.81 1.94
N ASP A 869 14.88 0.31 1.31
CA ASP A 869 14.02 1.27 0.62
C ASP A 869 13.02 2.01 1.52
N PRO A 870 13.07 3.37 1.58
CA PRO A 870 12.24 4.16 2.50
C PRO A 870 10.74 4.18 2.16
N GLU A 871 10.32 3.79 0.96
CA GLU A 871 8.89 3.67 0.60
C GLU A 871 8.28 2.31 0.92
N ARG A 872 9.10 1.29 1.16
CA ARG A 872 8.65 -0.07 1.37
C ARG A 872 7.70 -0.18 2.58
N GLU A 873 6.72 -1.06 2.50
CA GLU A 873 5.88 -1.35 3.63
C GLU A 873 6.66 -2.07 4.72
N GLU A 874 6.47 -1.63 5.97
CA GLU A 874 6.86 -2.41 7.13
C GLU A 874 5.78 -3.45 7.41
N ARG A 875 6.20 -4.70 7.52
CA ARG A 875 5.37 -5.79 8.03
C ARG A 875 5.92 -6.25 9.38
N ASP A 876 5.20 -7.11 10.08
CA ASP A 876 5.55 -7.65 11.40
C ASP A 876 6.99 -8.21 11.50
N TRP A 877 7.61 -8.49 10.35
CA TRP A 877 8.95 -9.08 10.20
C TRP A 877 10.01 -8.10 9.65
N GLY A 878 9.68 -6.81 9.61
CA GLY A 878 10.55 -5.77 9.08
C GLY A 878 10.39 -5.52 7.56
N ALA A 879 10.71 -4.30 7.13
CA ALA A 879 10.57 -3.84 5.74
C ALA A 879 11.41 -4.66 4.74
N ASN A 880 12.48 -5.27 5.19
CA ASN A 880 13.48 -5.91 4.33
C ASN A 880 13.03 -7.24 3.72
N LEU A 881 11.97 -7.86 4.26
CA LEU A 881 11.43 -9.13 3.76
C LEU A 881 10.30 -8.97 2.75
N ALA A 882 9.78 -7.76 2.55
CA ALA A 882 8.83 -7.50 1.49
C ALA A 882 9.50 -7.63 0.11
N TYR A 883 8.70 -7.94 -0.93
CA TYR A 883 9.22 -7.91 -2.30
C TYR A 883 9.83 -6.53 -2.59
N PRO A 884 11.07 -6.46 -3.13
CA PRO A 884 11.75 -5.19 -3.34
C PRO A 884 10.97 -4.29 -4.30
N LEU A 885 11.03 -2.99 -4.05
CA LEU A 885 10.55 -2.03 -5.03
C LEU A 885 11.44 -2.08 -6.27
N MET A 886 10.84 -1.82 -7.41
CA MET A 886 11.52 -1.99 -8.69
C MET A 886 11.92 -0.63 -9.29
N ARG A 887 13.16 -0.54 -9.72
CA ARG A 887 13.64 0.46 -10.66
C ARG A 887 13.41 -0.05 -12.06
N THR A 888 12.81 0.76 -12.93
CA THR A 888 12.50 0.33 -14.30
C THR A 888 13.25 1.19 -15.33
N TYR A 889 13.59 0.56 -16.44
CA TYR A 889 14.16 1.19 -17.63
C TYR A 889 13.36 0.70 -18.82
N ASN A 890 12.67 1.60 -19.51
CA ASN A 890 11.78 1.25 -20.59
C ASN A 890 12.14 1.99 -21.89
N PHE A 891 11.95 1.29 -22.99
CA PHE A 891 11.91 1.84 -24.34
C PHE A 891 10.48 1.80 -24.85
N GLY A 892 9.98 2.91 -25.37
CA GLY A 892 8.62 3.03 -25.83
C GLY A 892 8.48 3.62 -27.22
N LEU A 893 7.38 3.24 -27.87
CA LEU A 893 7.03 3.65 -29.23
C LEU A 893 5.52 3.94 -29.31
N ASN A 894 5.14 5.12 -29.77
CA ASN A 894 3.77 5.49 -30.07
C ASN A 894 3.65 5.83 -31.57
N ILE A 895 2.72 5.18 -32.29
CA ILE A 895 2.46 5.37 -33.69
C ILE A 895 0.98 5.71 -33.91
N ASN A 896 0.70 6.70 -34.76
CA ASN A 896 -0.64 7.03 -35.21
C ASN A 896 -0.71 6.91 -36.74
N PHE A 897 -1.66 6.08 -37.19
CA PHE A 897 -1.92 5.79 -38.61
C PHE A 897 -2.98 6.71 -39.20
#